data_4320c9b738bbb6aac8b9c24bc9f6f2d2
#
_entry.id   4320c9b738bbb6aac8b9c24bc9f6f2d2
#
_cell.length_a   1.000
_cell.length_b   1.000
_cell.length_c   1.000
_cell.angle_alpha   90.00
_cell.angle_beta   90.00
_cell.angle_gamma   90.00
#
_symmetry.space_group_name_H-M   'P 1'
#
loop_
_entity.id
_entity.type
_entity.pdbx_description
1 polymer ?
#
loop_
_entity_poly.entity_id
_entity_poly.type
_entity_poly.pdbx_seq_one_letter_code
_entity_poly.pdbx_strand_id
1 'polypeptide(L)'
;MIKTIKFSILCLLLFLIAGCVTPQPKPDDDKPNEKPNITFNTNGGEEIEPMTGLTAGDNVKLPEPTKEGNMFIGWYDNEDFDGKSYEGSYTYKEDVTLYACWMTLQYKIYFHSDEVELTTLNQTYKYGDELDLPLPTSSVYDFAGWYLDGEKFTETTMPAKEITLKAKWEPKKFTVTLDLNGGELSEGSYILDNVAGGSTLALPVPNKTGYVFIGWYTSLDNRGLKFTENDVITESITLYAKYESLGNLESEYAINYELNDGNFEGNYPEVYEVGKVTVLANPVKSGYNFEGWYESPLFIGERVTEISANQIGEITLYAKWMEVKDTYQVKFINHLKQETIVDVPSGQKVKAIDAGSYQGETLIWYQGNKAFDFETQIYEDITLYANWAQLETTILTMLNDVAFDNIELLSKVNVSGKTFNILWSSSDPYTMSNKGVTNPARVDTEITLTAKFSYNGSTIEQPFKVIVPRIVFDSLSDVKPVFAYVYSSSYKGFTDTARETLDVVNISFGRVSDDGVVDLSELKNIEDIMQIRKTGTRVVLCIGGYGSSCKQFSDAAYTAAGRTKLAQSILEAVERYHFDGVDIDWEYPGYETGRDVTVDRPNFTAMMAQIANTLKNVNPDYLVTSAVPGGPWGVDRYDVSALNDILDYIHLMTYDFHGSTKAVHHTALYSSSNTSSGCSVADTIRVYKERGASTEKLVVGVAFYGRVYTLGGAATTDKGVGSTNVIESGKHITYTDIIKKYYNDPVVKNRMIYYYDTKSCAPSIYDPATNTVISFDDPNSIDAKCQYVWNYDLAGLMYWENGEDTTDILLKAINKGMK
;
A
#
# COMPACT_ATOMS: atom_id res chain seq x y z
N MET A 1 2.18 6.50 40.91
CA MET A 1 3.27 6.84 41.83
C MET A 1 4.46 5.97 41.48
N ILE A 2 5.42 6.48 40.77
CA ILE A 2 6.88 6.26 40.83
C ILE A 2 7.44 6.86 39.53
N LYS A 3 8.10 8.01 39.70
CA LYS A 3 8.86 8.73 38.69
C LYS A 3 10.18 8.00 38.43
N THR A 4 10.54 7.81 37.19
CA THR A 4 11.88 7.36 36.81
C THR A 4 12.67 8.55 36.28
N ILE A 5 13.73 8.86 36.99
CA ILE A 5 14.69 9.96 36.73
C ILE A 5 15.69 9.46 35.70
N LYS A 6 15.90 10.24 34.62
CA LYS A 6 17.03 10.06 33.70
C LYS A 6 18.29 10.73 34.29
N PHE A 7 19.34 9.95 34.46
CA PHE A 7 20.69 10.44 34.78
C PHE A 7 21.49 10.53 33.47
N SER A 8 21.93 11.76 33.16
CA SER A 8 22.99 12.00 32.18
C SER A 8 24.31 12.01 32.93
N ILE A 9 25.22 11.11 32.54
CA ILE A 9 26.60 11.10 33.06
C ILE A 9 27.48 11.86 32.05
N LEU A 10 27.99 13.02 32.50
CA LEU A 10 29.04 13.80 31.85
C LEU A 10 30.36 13.39 32.50
N CYS A 11 31.25 12.69 31.76
CA CYS A 11 32.59 12.38 32.21
C CYS A 11 33.51 13.58 32.00
N LEU A 12 33.91 14.24 33.10
CA LEU A 12 34.94 15.24 33.14
C LEU A 12 36.26 14.54 33.53
N LEU A 13 37.24 14.46 32.61
CA LEU A 13 38.59 14.03 32.94
C LEU A 13 39.42 15.26 33.33
N LEU A 14 39.73 15.36 34.62
CA LEU A 14 40.72 16.27 35.14
C LEU A 14 42.13 15.62 35.08
N PHE A 15 43.02 16.21 34.31
CA PHE A 15 44.49 15.98 34.49
C PHE A 15 45.08 17.14 35.27
N LEU A 16 45.52 16.84 36.47
CA LEU A 16 46.38 17.70 37.28
C LEU A 16 47.84 17.46 36.83
N ILE A 17 48.48 18.49 36.29
CA ILE A 17 49.93 18.57 36.26
C ILE A 17 50.36 19.89 36.94
N ALA A 18 51.00 19.75 38.08
CA ALA A 18 51.64 20.86 38.76
C ALA A 18 52.99 21.13 38.05
N GLY A 19 53.22 22.39 37.74
CA GLY A 19 54.54 22.78 37.23
C GLY A 19 54.71 24.27 36.95
N CYS A 20 55.38 24.94 37.82
CA CYS A 20 56.07 26.21 37.70
C CYS A 20 55.35 27.45 37.18
N VAL A 21 55.06 28.32 38.13
CA VAL A 21 54.70 29.70 37.87
C VAL A 21 55.97 30.49 37.44
N THR A 22 55.98 30.94 36.19
CA THR A 22 56.76 32.09 35.76
C THR A 22 55.83 33.28 35.63
N PRO A 23 56.21 34.48 36.04
CA PRO A 23 55.28 35.65 35.97
C PRO A 23 55.05 36.00 34.49
N GLN A 24 53.77 36.03 34.07
CA GLN A 24 53.39 36.67 32.83
C GLN A 24 53.71 38.16 32.86
N PRO A 25 54.23 38.76 31.80
CA PRO A 25 54.28 40.19 31.67
C PRO A 25 52.86 40.74 31.63
N LYS A 26 52.68 41.87 32.30
CA LYS A 26 51.38 42.62 32.20
C LYS A 26 51.09 42.94 30.77
N PRO A 27 49.79 42.95 30.38
CA PRO A 27 49.42 43.45 29.05
C PRO A 27 49.91 44.92 28.96
N ASP A 28 50.60 45.20 27.85
CA ASP A 28 50.90 46.58 27.46
C ASP A 28 49.62 47.30 27.11
N ASP A 29 49.09 48.12 28.00
CA ASP A 29 47.92 48.96 27.84
C ASP A 29 48.15 50.21 27.00
N ASP A 30 49.14 50.23 26.13
CA ASP A 30 49.45 51.42 25.31
C ASP A 30 49.67 51.06 23.83
N LYS A 31 48.65 50.35 23.18
CA LYS A 31 48.42 50.51 21.75
C LYS A 31 47.12 51.28 21.53
N PRO A 32 47.14 52.39 20.76
CA PRO A 32 45.90 53.03 20.37
C PRO A 32 44.98 52.00 19.73
N ASN A 33 43.74 51.97 20.15
CA ASN A 33 42.70 51.18 19.60
C ASN A 33 42.45 51.73 18.17
N GLU A 34 43.27 51.29 17.19
CA GLU A 34 43.11 51.68 15.80
C GLU A 34 41.78 51.13 15.33
N LYS A 35 40.87 52.00 14.99
CA LYS A 35 39.62 51.63 14.36
C LYS A 35 39.95 50.82 13.09
N PRO A 36 39.25 49.70 12.84
CA PRO A 36 39.45 48.95 11.59
C PRO A 36 39.10 49.82 10.42
N ASN A 37 39.98 49.84 9.41
CA ASN A 37 39.80 50.54 8.14
C ASN A 37 38.84 49.81 7.17
N ILE A 38 38.99 48.45 7.09
CA ILE A 38 38.08 47.57 6.35
C ILE A 38 37.57 46.51 7.29
N THR A 39 36.28 46.48 7.48
CA THR A 39 35.57 45.40 8.22
C THR A 39 34.94 44.46 7.24
N PHE A 40 34.96 43.18 7.55
CA PHE A 40 34.33 42.15 6.69
C PHE A 40 33.10 41.58 7.35
N ASN A 41 31.96 41.74 6.70
CA ASN A 41 30.76 40.97 7.03
C ASN A 41 30.66 39.76 6.04
N THR A 42 31.00 38.60 6.54
CA THR A 42 31.05 37.38 5.71
C THR A 42 29.68 36.78 5.38
N ASN A 43 28.60 37.36 5.88
CA ASN A 43 27.22 36.87 5.70
C ASN A 43 27.10 35.36 5.97
N GLY A 44 27.67 34.94 7.11
CA GLY A 44 27.64 33.54 7.55
C GLY A 44 28.69 32.62 6.87
N GLY A 45 29.68 33.19 6.22
CA GLY A 45 30.88 32.48 5.84
C GLY A 45 31.94 32.49 6.95
N GLU A 46 33.10 31.91 6.68
CA GLU A 46 34.27 31.93 7.58
C GLU A 46 34.61 33.37 8.02
N GLU A 47 34.79 33.59 9.31
CA GLU A 47 35.13 34.91 9.85
C GLU A 47 36.47 35.38 9.33
N ILE A 48 36.55 36.68 9.02
CA ILE A 48 37.78 37.36 8.52
C ILE A 48 38.08 38.53 9.41
N GLU A 49 39.35 38.58 9.84
CA GLU A 49 39.84 39.68 10.65
C GLU A 49 39.85 40.99 9.87
N PRO A 50 39.45 42.13 10.49
CA PRO A 50 39.47 43.44 9.87
C PRO A 50 40.91 43.87 9.48
N MET A 51 41.00 44.63 8.40
CA MET A 51 42.25 45.27 8.00
C MET A 51 42.37 46.65 8.65
N THR A 52 43.56 46.93 9.18
CA THR A 52 43.88 48.19 9.89
C THR A 52 45.16 48.84 9.36
N GLY A 53 45.33 50.16 9.62
CA GLY A 53 46.57 50.85 9.25
C GLY A 53 46.64 51.25 7.78
N LEU A 54 45.47 51.34 7.09
CA LEU A 54 45.41 51.68 5.65
C LEU A 54 45.33 53.18 5.46
N THR A 55 45.96 53.66 4.36
CA THR A 55 45.94 55.05 3.90
C THR A 55 45.15 55.12 2.58
N ALA A 56 44.37 56.23 2.40
CA ALA A 56 43.62 56.43 1.16
C ALA A 56 44.52 56.35 -0.11
N GLY A 57 44.15 55.47 -1.02
CA GLY A 57 44.88 55.11 -2.19
C GLY A 57 45.59 53.74 -2.13
N ASP A 58 45.69 53.12 -0.95
CA ASP A 58 46.27 51.79 -0.83
C ASP A 58 45.42 50.76 -1.58
N ASN A 59 46.06 49.87 -2.36
CA ASN A 59 45.42 48.76 -3.04
C ASN A 59 45.68 47.47 -2.24
N VAL A 60 44.66 46.98 -1.59
CA VAL A 60 44.77 45.83 -0.69
C VAL A 60 44.17 44.60 -1.39
N LYS A 61 44.83 43.45 -1.14
CA LYS A 61 44.28 42.16 -1.58
C LYS A 61 43.14 41.74 -0.63
N LEU A 62 41.99 41.54 -1.17
CA LEU A 62 40.83 41.03 -0.40
C LEU A 62 40.93 39.53 -0.18
N PRO A 63 40.57 39.05 1.02
CA PRO A 63 40.49 37.65 1.32
C PRO A 63 39.25 37.03 0.63
N GLU A 64 39.29 35.74 0.36
CA GLU A 64 38.16 34.96 -0.15
C GLU A 64 37.63 34.04 0.96
N PRO A 65 36.50 34.34 1.59
CA PRO A 65 35.90 33.50 2.62
C PRO A 65 35.34 32.20 2.04
N THR A 66 35.20 31.18 2.88
CA THR A 66 34.50 29.94 2.54
C THR A 66 33.15 29.89 3.26
N LYS A 67 32.15 29.27 2.59
CA LYS A 67 30.86 28.97 3.12
C LYS A 67 30.34 27.68 2.50
N GLU A 68 30.05 26.69 3.37
CA GLU A 68 29.65 25.38 2.91
C GLU A 68 28.44 25.48 1.95
N GLY A 69 28.51 24.75 0.84
CA GLY A 69 27.44 24.72 -0.17
C GLY A 69 27.23 26.01 -0.94
N ASN A 70 28.12 27.00 -0.79
CA ASN A 70 28.01 28.29 -1.46
C ASN A 70 29.31 28.66 -2.18
N MET A 71 29.19 29.34 -3.30
CA MET A 71 30.30 29.91 -4.04
C MET A 71 30.39 31.41 -3.71
N PHE A 72 31.60 31.85 -3.38
CA PHE A 72 31.85 33.28 -3.17
C PHE A 72 31.79 34.05 -4.51
N ILE A 73 30.98 35.11 -4.56
CA ILE A 73 30.78 35.93 -5.76
C ILE A 73 31.68 37.16 -5.74
N GLY A 74 31.89 37.71 -4.54
CA GLY A 74 32.69 38.92 -4.36
C GLY A 74 32.25 39.72 -3.14
N TRP A 75 33.02 40.78 -2.87
CA TRP A 75 32.74 41.76 -1.82
C TRP A 75 31.91 42.92 -2.38
N TYR A 76 30.97 43.46 -1.59
CA TYR A 76 30.20 44.69 -1.87
C TYR A 76 30.37 45.66 -0.74
N ASP A 77 30.31 46.98 -1.05
CA ASP A 77 30.41 48.04 -0.02
C ASP A 77 29.06 48.40 0.58
N ASN A 78 28.04 47.60 0.32
CA ASN A 78 26.68 47.77 0.86
C ASN A 78 26.00 46.39 1.06
N GLU A 79 25.00 46.33 1.96
CA GLU A 79 24.34 45.10 2.34
C GLU A 79 23.29 44.62 1.31
N ASP A 80 22.88 45.50 0.39
CA ASP A 80 21.92 45.18 -0.68
C ASP A 80 22.58 44.58 -1.91
N PHE A 81 23.90 44.48 -1.93
CA PHE A 81 24.73 43.97 -3.04
C PHE A 81 24.53 44.74 -4.33
N ASP A 82 24.20 46.05 -4.24
CA ASP A 82 24.05 46.93 -5.37
C ASP A 82 25.40 47.49 -5.86
N GLY A 83 25.54 47.63 -7.16
CA GLY A 83 26.72 48.29 -7.76
C GLY A 83 27.81 47.31 -8.15
N LYS A 84 29.06 47.68 -7.91
CA LYS A 84 30.23 46.94 -8.33
C LYS A 84 30.68 45.95 -7.27
N SER A 85 30.86 44.68 -7.64
CA SER A 85 31.57 43.70 -6.82
C SER A 85 33.08 43.95 -6.83
N TYR A 86 33.71 43.72 -5.71
CA TYR A 86 35.15 43.75 -5.57
C TYR A 86 35.69 42.31 -5.43
N GLU A 87 36.40 41.90 -6.53
CA GLU A 87 37.04 40.57 -6.56
C GLU A 87 38.57 40.74 -6.46
N GLY A 88 39.21 40.04 -5.60
CA GLY A 88 40.69 39.94 -5.46
C GLY A 88 41.37 41.19 -4.89
N SER A 89 40.93 42.47 -5.19
CA SER A 89 41.53 43.66 -4.63
C SER A 89 40.57 44.84 -4.46
N TYR A 90 40.86 45.70 -3.49
CA TYR A 90 40.11 46.90 -3.19
C TYR A 90 41.05 48.13 -3.03
N THR A 91 40.75 49.22 -3.65
CA THR A 91 41.46 50.49 -3.45
C THR A 91 40.82 51.22 -2.28
N TYR A 92 41.48 51.25 -1.13
CA TYR A 92 40.98 51.91 0.08
C TYR A 92 40.82 53.41 -0.10
N LYS A 93 39.63 53.93 0.28
CA LYS A 93 39.32 55.36 0.19
C LYS A 93 38.98 55.91 1.56
N GLU A 94 38.15 55.27 2.29
CA GLU A 94 37.63 55.60 3.64
C GLU A 94 37.20 54.33 4.34
N ASP A 95 36.94 54.38 5.65
CA ASP A 95 36.50 53.24 6.45
C ASP A 95 35.22 52.65 5.88
N VAL A 96 35.25 51.36 5.62
CA VAL A 96 34.18 50.61 4.93
C VAL A 96 33.94 49.24 5.54
N THR A 97 32.68 48.81 5.54
CA THR A 97 32.34 47.39 5.73
C THR A 97 32.06 46.77 4.38
N LEU A 98 32.81 45.70 4.07
CA LEU A 98 32.57 44.88 2.87
C LEU A 98 31.73 43.68 3.22
N TYR A 99 30.69 43.43 2.43
CA TYR A 99 29.71 42.37 2.61
C TYR A 99 29.94 41.27 1.59
N ALA A 100 30.13 40.04 2.05
CA ALA A 100 30.30 38.89 1.18
C ALA A 100 28.96 38.52 0.50
N CYS A 101 29.00 38.44 -0.82
CA CYS A 101 27.91 37.93 -1.62
C CYS A 101 28.12 36.46 -1.98
N TRP A 102 27.10 35.64 -1.83
CA TRP A 102 27.15 34.19 -2.02
C TRP A 102 26.14 33.72 -3.06
N MET A 103 26.54 32.74 -3.86
CA MET A 103 25.63 31.97 -4.71
C MET A 103 25.54 30.55 -4.17
N THR A 104 24.33 30.12 -3.79
CA THR A 104 24.10 28.76 -3.33
C THR A 104 24.32 27.78 -4.48
N LEU A 105 25.18 26.78 -4.26
CA LEU A 105 25.49 25.74 -5.24
C LEU A 105 24.35 24.73 -5.35
N GLN A 106 24.29 24.07 -6.50
CA GLN A 106 23.37 22.99 -6.78
C GLN A 106 24.13 21.68 -6.87
N TYR A 107 23.49 20.61 -6.33
CA TYR A 107 24.05 19.25 -6.33
C TYR A 107 23.00 18.27 -6.86
N LYS A 108 23.45 17.16 -7.43
CA LYS A 108 22.59 16.11 -7.97
C LYS A 108 22.43 14.95 -7.03
N ILE A 109 21.23 14.38 -7.04
CA ILE A 109 20.93 13.05 -6.50
C ILE A 109 20.75 12.11 -7.68
N TYR A 110 21.55 11.04 -7.69
CA TYR A 110 21.44 9.93 -8.63
C TYR A 110 20.69 8.80 -7.95
N PHE A 111 19.80 8.15 -8.69
CA PHE A 111 19.00 7.03 -8.20
C PHE A 111 19.41 5.74 -8.89
N HIS A 112 19.59 4.68 -8.11
CA HIS A 112 20.01 3.37 -8.58
C HIS A 112 19.17 2.26 -7.94
N SER A 113 18.96 1.14 -8.64
CA SER A 113 18.32 -0.08 -8.13
C SER A 113 18.86 -1.29 -8.87
N ASP A 114 19.06 -2.41 -8.15
CA ASP A 114 19.49 -3.68 -8.73
C ASP A 114 18.31 -4.58 -9.08
N GLU A 115 17.19 -4.47 -8.35
CA GLU A 115 16.06 -5.40 -8.44
C GLU A 115 14.96 -4.91 -9.39
N VAL A 116 14.79 -3.59 -9.50
CA VAL A 116 13.71 -2.96 -10.27
C VAL A 116 14.27 -1.87 -11.16
N GLU A 117 13.93 -1.89 -12.43
CA GLU A 117 14.30 -0.80 -13.35
C GLU A 117 13.58 0.49 -12.93
N LEU A 118 14.36 1.52 -12.58
CA LEU A 118 13.83 2.80 -12.15
C LEU A 118 13.49 3.68 -13.35
N THR A 119 12.26 4.15 -13.39
CA THR A 119 11.83 5.23 -14.31
C THR A 119 12.11 6.63 -13.73
N THR A 120 12.66 6.69 -12.53
CA THR A 120 12.96 7.92 -11.80
C THR A 120 14.15 8.63 -12.40
N LEU A 121 13.97 9.92 -12.71
CA LEU A 121 15.04 10.79 -13.19
C LEU A 121 15.85 11.33 -12.03
N ASN A 122 17.16 11.52 -12.24
CA ASN A 122 18.03 12.21 -11.30
C ASN A 122 17.49 13.61 -11.00
N GLN A 123 17.62 14.04 -9.75
CA GLN A 123 17.10 15.32 -9.26
C GLN A 123 18.25 16.26 -8.93
N THR A 124 18.01 17.57 -9.03
CA THR A 124 18.98 18.61 -8.69
C THR A 124 18.34 19.55 -7.68
N TYR A 125 19.06 19.78 -6.57
CA TYR A 125 18.66 20.67 -5.47
C TYR A 125 19.74 21.68 -5.18
N LYS A 126 19.38 22.85 -4.65
CA LYS A 126 20.36 23.73 -4.01
C LYS A 126 20.78 23.15 -2.66
N TYR A 127 21.97 23.49 -2.25
CA TYR A 127 22.43 23.16 -0.90
C TYR A 127 21.42 23.63 0.15
N GLY A 128 21.01 22.73 1.05
CA GLY A 128 20.07 23.02 2.12
C GLY A 128 18.58 23.00 1.71
N ASP A 129 18.25 22.85 0.42
CA ASP A 129 16.86 22.66 0.00
C ASP A 129 16.28 21.37 0.63
N GLU A 130 15.02 21.41 1.02
CA GLU A 130 14.29 20.21 1.45
C GLU A 130 14.22 19.19 0.31
N LEU A 131 14.47 17.93 0.66
CA LEU A 131 14.47 16.83 -0.31
C LEU A 131 13.07 16.24 -0.45
N ASP A 132 12.58 16.22 -1.66
CA ASP A 132 11.39 15.44 -2.05
C ASP A 132 11.85 14.24 -2.89
N LEU A 133 12.15 13.14 -2.19
CA LEU A 133 12.68 11.93 -2.83
C LEU A 133 11.55 11.12 -3.47
N PRO A 134 11.77 10.59 -4.69
CA PRO A 134 10.76 9.80 -5.37
C PRO A 134 10.47 8.50 -4.62
N LEU A 135 9.22 8.07 -4.70
CA LEU A 135 8.77 6.78 -4.20
C LEU A 135 8.52 5.85 -5.40
N PRO A 136 9.53 5.10 -5.85
CA PRO A 136 9.37 4.21 -6.99
C PRO A 136 8.46 3.03 -6.63
N THR A 137 7.75 2.52 -7.61
CA THR A 137 6.80 1.42 -7.44
C THR A 137 7.18 0.22 -8.28
N SER A 138 6.81 -0.97 -7.79
CA SER A 138 6.96 -2.24 -8.52
C SER A 138 5.69 -3.08 -8.36
N SER A 139 5.35 -3.87 -9.37
CA SER A 139 4.24 -4.83 -9.27
C SER A 139 4.55 -5.96 -8.29
N VAL A 140 5.81 -6.32 -8.09
CA VAL A 140 6.25 -7.50 -7.32
C VAL A 140 7.07 -7.21 -6.07
N TYR A 141 7.48 -5.93 -5.85
CA TYR A 141 8.26 -5.51 -4.70
C TYR A 141 7.63 -4.30 -4.03
N ASP A 142 7.80 -4.19 -2.72
CA ASP A 142 7.54 -2.99 -1.92
C ASP A 142 8.83 -2.21 -1.73
N PHE A 143 8.73 -0.89 -1.87
CA PHE A 143 9.88 -0.01 -1.70
C PHE A 143 10.19 0.19 -0.21
N ALA A 144 11.34 -0.28 0.25
CA ALA A 144 11.76 -0.20 1.66
C ALA A 144 12.52 1.09 2.01
N GLY A 145 12.83 1.91 1.00
CA GLY A 145 13.48 3.20 1.18
C GLY A 145 14.76 3.37 0.38
N TRP A 146 15.28 4.59 0.42
CA TRP A 146 16.56 4.95 -0.17
C TRP A 146 17.71 4.70 0.81
N TYR A 147 18.85 4.23 0.30
CA TYR A 147 20.06 3.92 1.07
C TYR A 147 21.27 4.62 0.46
N LEU A 148 22.13 5.16 1.31
CA LEU A 148 23.43 5.73 0.96
C LEU A 148 24.52 4.91 1.67
N ASP A 149 25.46 4.37 0.90
CA ASP A 149 26.59 3.56 1.42
C ASP A 149 26.15 2.39 2.34
N GLY A 150 24.96 1.83 2.09
CA GLY A 150 24.40 0.68 2.83
C GLY A 150 23.56 1.04 4.05
N GLU A 151 23.51 2.29 4.45
CA GLU A 151 22.66 2.78 5.54
C GLU A 151 21.41 3.48 4.99
N LYS A 152 20.30 3.38 5.73
CA LYS A 152 19.06 4.04 5.31
C LYS A 152 19.24 5.55 5.31
N PHE A 153 18.97 6.19 4.18
CA PHE A 153 19.07 7.63 4.02
C PHE A 153 17.93 8.33 4.76
N THR A 154 18.27 9.24 5.65
CA THR A 154 17.31 9.95 6.51
C THR A 154 17.53 11.46 6.53
N GLU A 155 18.43 11.99 5.69
CA GLU A 155 18.63 13.43 5.60
C GLU A 155 17.42 14.07 4.89
N THR A 156 16.96 15.18 5.41
CA THR A 156 15.80 15.91 4.90
C THR A 156 16.20 17.09 4.03
N THR A 157 17.49 17.43 3.97
CA THR A 157 18.00 18.56 3.18
C THR A 157 19.20 18.15 2.35
N MET A 158 19.40 18.85 1.22
CA MET A 158 20.50 18.56 0.29
C MET A 158 21.86 18.86 0.89
N PRO A 159 22.75 17.86 1.02
CA PRO A 159 24.13 18.09 1.49
C PRO A 159 24.97 18.82 0.43
N ALA A 160 26.11 19.37 0.86
CA ALA A 160 27.06 20.08 -0.03
C ALA A 160 27.90 19.12 -0.92
N LYS A 161 27.26 18.09 -1.47
CA LYS A 161 27.86 17.10 -2.37
C LYS A 161 26.81 16.38 -3.22
N GLU A 162 27.23 15.86 -4.36
CA GLU A 162 26.41 14.89 -5.11
C GLU A 162 26.36 13.56 -4.37
N ILE A 163 25.19 12.91 -4.39
CA ILE A 163 24.98 11.61 -3.75
C ILE A 163 24.28 10.64 -4.70
N THR A 164 24.56 9.33 -4.54
CA THR A 164 23.85 8.25 -5.23
C THR A 164 23.05 7.46 -4.21
N LEU A 165 21.74 7.48 -4.33
CA LEU A 165 20.81 6.74 -3.49
C LEU A 165 20.44 5.42 -4.16
N LYS A 166 20.59 4.31 -3.42
CA LYS A 166 20.21 2.98 -3.86
C LYS A 166 18.86 2.60 -3.27
N ALA A 167 17.92 2.19 -4.13
CA ALA A 167 16.64 1.66 -3.70
C ALA A 167 16.82 0.31 -3.00
N LYS A 168 16.11 0.09 -1.92
CA LYS A 168 15.95 -1.22 -1.28
C LYS A 168 14.52 -1.68 -1.43
N TRP A 169 14.36 -2.98 -1.74
CA TRP A 169 13.07 -3.58 -2.04
C TRP A 169 12.81 -4.81 -1.18
N GLU A 170 11.55 -5.04 -0.88
CA GLU A 170 11.06 -6.25 -0.22
C GLU A 170 10.02 -6.93 -1.14
N PRO A 171 10.09 -8.26 -1.34
CA PRO A 171 9.10 -8.94 -2.19
C PRO A 171 7.69 -8.81 -1.61
N LYS A 172 6.74 -8.35 -2.41
CA LYS A 172 5.31 -8.39 -2.06
C LYS A 172 4.85 -9.81 -1.80
N LYS A 173 3.78 -9.97 -1.06
CA LYS A 173 3.17 -11.26 -0.77
C LYS A 173 1.84 -11.35 -1.50
N PHE A 174 1.67 -12.44 -2.25
CA PHE A 174 0.48 -12.72 -3.05
C PHE A 174 -0.19 -14.01 -2.62
N THR A 175 -1.48 -14.13 -2.91
CA THR A 175 -2.26 -15.35 -2.70
C THR A 175 -2.53 -16.01 -4.05
N VAL A 176 -2.22 -17.30 -4.16
CA VAL A 176 -2.60 -18.13 -5.31
C VAL A 176 -3.73 -19.06 -4.89
N THR A 177 -4.89 -18.92 -5.49
CA THR A 177 -6.07 -19.78 -5.25
C THR A 177 -6.16 -20.84 -6.33
N LEU A 178 -6.40 -22.09 -5.93
CA LEU A 178 -6.54 -23.24 -6.84
C LEU A 178 -8.00 -23.65 -6.95
N ASP A 179 -8.63 -23.37 -8.10
CA ASP A 179 -9.95 -23.90 -8.44
C ASP A 179 -9.78 -25.25 -9.13
N LEU A 180 -10.18 -26.29 -8.44
CA LEU A 180 -10.00 -27.67 -8.90
C LEU A 180 -10.97 -28.11 -10.01
N ASN A 181 -11.93 -27.26 -10.38
CA ASN A 181 -12.90 -27.55 -11.46
C ASN A 181 -13.53 -28.94 -11.32
N GLY A 182 -13.89 -29.33 -10.10
CA GLY A 182 -14.52 -30.62 -9.76
C GLY A 182 -13.51 -31.78 -9.62
N GLY A 183 -12.21 -31.50 -9.53
CA GLY A 183 -11.20 -32.44 -9.08
C GLY A 183 -10.97 -32.38 -7.58
N GLU A 184 -10.05 -33.21 -7.08
CA GLU A 184 -9.66 -33.30 -5.66
C GLU A 184 -8.14 -33.32 -5.55
N LEU A 185 -7.58 -32.70 -4.49
CA LEU A 185 -6.16 -32.83 -4.12
C LEU A 185 -6.01 -33.98 -3.12
N SER A 186 -4.98 -34.80 -3.32
CA SER A 186 -4.61 -35.84 -2.35
C SER A 186 -3.98 -35.23 -1.09
N GLU A 187 -3.24 -34.15 -1.24
CA GLU A 187 -2.58 -33.38 -0.17
C GLU A 187 -2.47 -31.90 -0.61
N GLY A 188 -2.35 -30.95 0.36
CA GLY A 188 -2.11 -29.54 0.09
C GLY A 188 -3.29 -28.63 0.34
N SER A 189 -3.07 -27.35 0.11
CA SER A 189 -4.06 -26.27 0.32
C SER A 189 -4.61 -25.77 -1.02
N TYR A 190 -5.87 -25.41 -1.03
CA TYR A 190 -6.51 -24.69 -2.16
C TYR A 190 -6.11 -23.22 -2.23
N ILE A 191 -5.52 -22.70 -1.17
CA ILE A 191 -5.03 -21.34 -1.07
C ILE A 191 -3.57 -21.38 -0.64
N LEU A 192 -2.71 -20.76 -1.41
CA LEU A 192 -1.29 -20.62 -1.15
C LEU A 192 -1.03 -19.14 -0.83
N ASP A 193 -0.98 -18.83 0.46
CA ASP A 193 -0.76 -17.47 0.94
C ASP A 193 0.74 -17.13 1.08
N ASN A 194 1.04 -15.85 1.14
CA ASN A 194 2.40 -15.33 1.30
C ASN A 194 3.41 -15.77 0.21
N VAL A 195 2.92 -16.03 -0.99
CA VAL A 195 3.79 -16.30 -2.14
C VAL A 195 4.55 -15.02 -2.50
N ALA A 196 5.88 -15.10 -2.52
CA ALA A 196 6.70 -13.92 -2.81
C ALA A 196 6.52 -13.47 -4.26
N GLY A 197 6.35 -12.17 -4.47
CA GLY A 197 6.32 -11.58 -5.80
C GLY A 197 7.61 -11.88 -6.57
N GLY A 198 7.48 -12.19 -7.85
CA GLY A 198 8.60 -12.59 -8.71
C GLY A 198 9.10 -14.03 -8.49
N SER A 199 8.51 -14.80 -7.57
CA SER A 199 8.86 -16.21 -7.39
C SER A 199 8.06 -17.13 -8.33
N THR A 200 8.63 -18.28 -8.64
CA THR A 200 7.93 -19.40 -9.29
C THR A 200 7.27 -20.31 -8.25
N LEU A 201 6.35 -21.15 -8.66
CA LEU A 201 5.55 -21.97 -7.75
C LEU A 201 5.35 -23.39 -8.29
N ALA A 202 5.73 -24.41 -7.50
CA ALA A 202 5.38 -25.79 -7.76
C ALA A 202 3.90 -26.01 -7.36
N LEU A 203 3.06 -26.32 -8.35
CA LEU A 203 1.62 -26.52 -8.16
C LEU A 203 1.28 -28.01 -8.01
N PRO A 204 0.32 -28.38 -7.14
CA PRO A 204 -0.11 -29.75 -6.99
C PRO A 204 -0.87 -30.25 -8.23
N VAL A 205 -0.90 -31.54 -8.41
CA VAL A 205 -1.66 -32.23 -9.47
C VAL A 205 -2.98 -32.74 -8.87
N PRO A 206 -4.13 -32.19 -9.25
CA PRO A 206 -5.43 -32.65 -8.78
C PRO A 206 -5.89 -33.89 -9.57
N ASN A 207 -6.69 -34.75 -8.92
CA ASN A 207 -7.31 -35.91 -9.54
C ASN A 207 -8.80 -35.65 -9.83
N LYS A 208 -9.28 -36.12 -10.99
CA LYS A 208 -10.70 -36.10 -11.37
C LYS A 208 -11.07 -37.39 -12.08
N THR A 209 -11.97 -38.17 -11.48
CA THR A 209 -12.38 -39.50 -12.02
C THR A 209 -12.89 -39.41 -13.45
N GLY A 210 -12.31 -40.17 -14.34
CA GLY A 210 -12.63 -40.23 -15.76
C GLY A 210 -11.97 -39.16 -16.64
N TYR A 211 -11.02 -38.40 -16.09
CA TYR A 211 -10.30 -37.35 -16.76
C TYR A 211 -8.82 -37.39 -16.47
N VAL A 212 -8.04 -36.82 -17.38
CA VAL A 212 -6.58 -36.55 -17.18
C VAL A 212 -6.39 -35.08 -16.96
N PHE A 213 -5.60 -34.73 -15.95
CA PHE A 213 -5.21 -33.35 -15.68
C PHE A 213 -4.20 -32.86 -16.72
N ILE A 214 -4.52 -31.77 -17.43
CA ILE A 214 -3.65 -31.21 -18.49
C ILE A 214 -2.92 -29.94 -18.07
N GLY A 215 -3.21 -29.41 -16.88
CA GLY A 215 -2.48 -28.29 -16.32
C GLY A 215 -3.37 -27.26 -15.63
N TRP A 216 -2.71 -26.33 -14.99
CA TRP A 216 -3.31 -25.16 -14.41
C TRP A 216 -3.41 -24.06 -15.46
N TYR A 217 -4.51 -23.30 -15.45
CA TYR A 217 -4.77 -22.23 -16.41
C TYR A 217 -5.32 -20.98 -15.72
N THR A 218 -5.05 -19.79 -16.29
CA THR A 218 -5.54 -18.52 -15.77
C THR A 218 -7.04 -18.29 -15.97
N SER A 219 -7.70 -19.10 -16.81
CA SER A 219 -9.14 -19.12 -17.04
C SER A 219 -9.58 -20.46 -17.61
N LEU A 220 -10.85 -20.86 -17.41
CA LEU A 220 -11.45 -22.04 -18.00
C LEU A 220 -11.89 -21.84 -19.46
N ASP A 221 -12.02 -20.61 -19.91
CA ASP A 221 -12.33 -20.30 -21.31
C ASP A 221 -11.14 -20.54 -22.24
N ASN A 222 -11.38 -20.42 -23.55
CA ASN A 222 -10.32 -20.62 -24.56
C ASN A 222 -9.24 -19.53 -24.59
N ARG A 223 -9.37 -18.50 -23.74
CA ARG A 223 -8.39 -17.41 -23.58
C ARG A 223 -7.44 -17.63 -22.40
N GLY A 224 -7.74 -18.61 -21.54
CA GLY A 224 -6.88 -18.97 -20.42
C GLY A 224 -5.52 -19.44 -20.89
N LEU A 225 -4.47 -18.85 -20.35
CA LEU A 225 -3.08 -19.28 -20.57
C LEU A 225 -2.73 -20.40 -19.60
N LYS A 226 -1.94 -21.37 -20.06
CA LYS A 226 -1.41 -22.42 -19.20
C LYS A 226 -0.38 -21.80 -18.28
N PHE A 227 -0.54 -22.03 -16.98
CA PHE A 227 0.42 -21.63 -15.96
C PHE A 227 1.39 -22.79 -15.69
N THR A 228 2.68 -22.51 -15.77
CA THR A 228 3.77 -23.48 -15.66
C THR A 228 4.66 -23.16 -14.47
N GLU A 229 5.57 -24.07 -14.13
CA GLU A 229 6.56 -23.88 -13.07
C GLU A 229 7.57 -22.76 -13.34
N ASN A 230 7.64 -22.26 -14.59
CA ASN A 230 8.51 -21.16 -14.99
C ASN A 230 7.81 -19.80 -14.90
N ASP A 231 6.50 -19.78 -14.68
CA ASP A 231 5.73 -18.53 -14.58
C ASP A 231 5.90 -17.93 -13.18
N VAL A 232 6.18 -16.64 -13.15
CA VAL A 232 6.39 -15.91 -11.90
C VAL A 232 5.10 -15.28 -11.40
N ILE A 233 4.93 -15.26 -10.10
CA ILE A 233 3.76 -14.63 -9.45
C ILE A 233 3.97 -13.12 -9.39
N THR A 234 3.10 -12.37 -10.07
CA THR A 234 3.13 -10.90 -10.12
C THR A 234 1.94 -10.24 -9.46
N GLU A 235 0.91 -11.02 -9.14
CA GLU A 235 -0.31 -10.59 -8.46
C GLU A 235 -1.01 -11.79 -7.80
N SER A 236 -1.99 -11.54 -6.95
CA SER A 236 -2.86 -12.62 -6.45
C SER A 236 -3.73 -13.14 -7.59
N ILE A 237 -3.70 -14.46 -7.81
CA ILE A 237 -4.31 -15.08 -8.97
C ILE A 237 -5.11 -16.33 -8.58
N THR A 238 -6.20 -16.59 -9.31
CA THR A 238 -6.89 -17.88 -9.29
C THR A 238 -6.47 -18.71 -10.49
N LEU A 239 -5.98 -19.92 -10.25
CA LEU A 239 -5.63 -20.89 -11.27
C LEU A 239 -6.67 -22.00 -11.30
N TYR A 240 -7.12 -22.34 -12.50
CA TYR A 240 -8.17 -23.30 -12.75
C TYR A 240 -7.59 -24.59 -13.28
N ALA A 241 -7.91 -25.72 -12.65
CA ALA A 241 -7.55 -27.03 -13.15
C ALA A 241 -8.30 -27.35 -14.46
N LYS A 242 -7.55 -27.70 -15.51
CA LYS A 242 -8.12 -28.14 -16.79
C LYS A 242 -7.87 -29.63 -17.00
N TYR A 243 -8.87 -30.28 -17.57
CA TYR A 243 -8.85 -31.71 -17.74
C TYR A 243 -9.25 -32.12 -19.17
N GLU A 244 -8.70 -33.21 -19.65
CA GLU A 244 -9.13 -33.90 -20.85
C GLU A 244 -9.85 -35.20 -20.50
N SER A 245 -10.94 -35.50 -21.21
CA SER A 245 -11.68 -36.73 -20.98
C SER A 245 -10.89 -37.93 -21.50
N LEU A 246 -10.78 -38.99 -20.71
CA LEU A 246 -10.11 -40.26 -21.12
C LEU A 246 -10.65 -40.84 -22.44
N GLY A 247 -11.90 -40.58 -22.78
CA GLY A 247 -12.51 -41.03 -24.05
C GLY A 247 -11.96 -40.35 -25.31
N ASN A 248 -11.17 -39.23 -25.15
CA ASN A 248 -10.61 -38.49 -26.28
C ASN A 248 -9.11 -38.73 -26.51
N LEU A 249 -8.46 -39.54 -25.68
CA LEU A 249 -7.02 -39.79 -25.71
C LEU A 249 -6.70 -41.19 -26.26
N GLU A 250 -5.47 -41.38 -26.79
CA GLU A 250 -4.94 -42.73 -27.05
C GLU A 250 -4.90 -43.50 -25.73
N SER A 251 -5.15 -44.78 -25.77
CA SER A 251 -5.23 -45.61 -24.57
C SER A 251 -3.87 -45.94 -23.98
N GLU A 252 -2.79 -45.92 -24.80
CA GLU A 252 -1.43 -46.28 -24.38
C GLU A 252 -0.40 -45.42 -25.09
N TYR A 253 0.72 -45.15 -24.41
CA TYR A 253 1.91 -44.44 -24.94
C TYR A 253 3.18 -45.21 -24.60
N ALA A 254 4.23 -45.08 -25.45
CA ALA A 254 5.52 -45.72 -25.26
C ALA A 254 6.35 -45.17 -24.11
N ILE A 255 7.11 -46.02 -23.43
CA ILE A 255 8.15 -45.66 -22.45
C ILE A 255 9.51 -45.97 -23.08
N ASN A 256 10.32 -44.97 -23.32
CA ASN A 256 11.67 -45.08 -23.81
C ASN A 256 12.66 -45.12 -22.65
N TYR A 257 13.47 -46.16 -22.50
CA TYR A 257 14.43 -46.32 -21.42
C TYR A 257 15.86 -46.12 -21.89
N GLU A 258 16.59 -45.18 -21.29
CA GLU A 258 18.03 -44.98 -21.41
C GLU A 258 18.73 -45.56 -20.18
N LEU A 259 19.21 -46.80 -20.29
CA LEU A 259 19.69 -47.61 -19.17
C LEU A 259 21.09 -47.23 -18.65
N ASN A 260 21.86 -46.40 -19.37
CA ASN A 260 23.20 -45.98 -18.99
C ASN A 260 24.12 -47.17 -18.59
N ASP A 261 24.29 -48.17 -19.47
CA ASP A 261 25.02 -49.44 -19.29
C ASP A 261 24.40 -50.42 -18.27
N GLY A 262 23.16 -50.17 -17.82
CA GLY A 262 22.39 -51.17 -17.06
C GLY A 262 21.61 -52.11 -17.97
N ASN A 263 20.88 -53.06 -17.37
CA ASN A 263 19.99 -53.99 -18.04
C ASN A 263 18.80 -54.34 -17.15
N PHE A 264 17.67 -54.75 -17.78
CA PHE A 264 16.56 -55.33 -17.04
C PHE A 264 16.76 -56.84 -16.89
N GLU A 265 16.56 -57.40 -15.68
CA GLU A 265 16.60 -58.84 -15.41
C GLU A 265 15.21 -59.54 -15.44
N GLY A 266 14.15 -58.78 -15.72
CA GLY A 266 12.77 -59.30 -15.74
C GLY A 266 11.87 -58.49 -16.67
N ASN A 267 10.55 -58.74 -16.56
CA ASN A 267 9.56 -57.98 -17.32
C ASN A 267 9.51 -56.54 -16.85
N TYR A 268 9.42 -55.60 -17.77
CA TYR A 268 9.27 -54.20 -17.52
C TYR A 268 8.20 -53.61 -18.45
N PRO A 269 7.49 -52.53 -18.08
CA PRO A 269 6.48 -51.91 -18.94
C PRO A 269 7.15 -51.15 -20.08
N GLU A 270 6.84 -51.53 -21.34
CA GLU A 270 7.28 -50.83 -22.55
C GLU A 270 6.28 -49.72 -22.96
N VAL A 271 5.06 -49.84 -22.47
CA VAL A 271 3.98 -48.85 -22.64
C VAL A 271 3.29 -48.58 -21.31
N TYR A 272 2.62 -47.44 -21.20
CA TYR A 272 1.74 -47.15 -20.08
C TYR A 272 0.34 -46.79 -20.55
N GLU A 273 -0.69 -47.14 -19.76
CA GLU A 273 -2.09 -46.87 -20.02
C GLU A 273 -2.50 -45.53 -19.39
N VAL A 274 -3.05 -44.63 -20.20
CA VAL A 274 -3.56 -43.33 -19.74
C VAL A 274 -4.69 -43.50 -18.72
N GLY A 275 -4.65 -42.75 -17.65
CA GLY A 275 -5.62 -42.85 -16.55
C GLY A 275 -5.26 -43.89 -15.50
N LYS A 276 -4.15 -44.64 -15.67
CA LYS A 276 -3.65 -45.59 -14.68
C LYS A 276 -2.20 -45.29 -14.28
N VAL A 277 -1.90 -45.56 -13.03
CA VAL A 277 -0.51 -45.50 -12.55
C VAL A 277 0.26 -46.71 -13.07
N THR A 278 1.42 -46.48 -13.70
CA THR A 278 2.34 -47.55 -14.15
C THR A 278 3.59 -47.53 -13.30
N VAL A 279 3.78 -48.59 -12.51
CA VAL A 279 4.99 -48.79 -11.69
C VAL A 279 6.15 -49.17 -12.57
N LEU A 280 7.29 -48.46 -12.40
CA LEU A 280 8.50 -48.69 -13.18
C LEU A 280 9.33 -49.84 -12.59
N ALA A 281 9.92 -50.68 -13.46
CA ALA A 281 10.87 -51.68 -13.05
C ALA A 281 12.26 -51.05 -12.79
N ASN A 282 13.00 -51.59 -11.80
CA ASN A 282 14.38 -51.18 -11.53
C ASN A 282 15.33 -52.02 -12.40
N PRO A 283 16.22 -51.38 -13.15
CA PRO A 283 17.29 -52.08 -13.88
C PRO A 283 18.43 -52.44 -12.92
N VAL A 284 19.38 -53.24 -13.38
CA VAL A 284 20.57 -53.62 -12.63
C VAL A 284 21.84 -53.26 -13.39
N LYS A 285 22.92 -52.94 -12.63
CA LYS A 285 24.24 -52.65 -13.17
C LYS A 285 25.29 -53.17 -12.17
N SER A 286 26.23 -54.04 -12.65
CA SER A 286 27.22 -54.67 -11.76
C SER A 286 28.14 -53.62 -11.10
N GLY A 287 28.23 -53.66 -9.74
CA GLY A 287 29.02 -52.71 -8.95
C GLY A 287 28.34 -51.35 -8.69
N TYR A 288 27.07 -51.21 -9.02
CA TYR A 288 26.30 -49.97 -8.81
C TYR A 288 24.92 -50.24 -8.21
N ASN A 289 24.46 -49.32 -7.40
CA ASN A 289 23.06 -49.24 -6.94
C ASN A 289 22.27 -48.36 -7.90
N PHE A 290 21.03 -48.73 -8.19
CA PHE A 290 20.10 -47.93 -8.97
C PHE A 290 19.54 -46.80 -8.07
N GLU A 291 19.82 -45.54 -8.44
CA GLU A 291 19.33 -44.36 -7.72
C GLU A 291 17.92 -43.97 -8.15
N GLY A 292 17.52 -44.29 -9.37
CA GLY A 292 16.18 -44.00 -9.87
C GLY A 292 16.13 -43.57 -11.33
N TRP A 293 14.92 -43.41 -11.81
CA TRP A 293 14.63 -42.88 -13.14
C TRP A 293 14.51 -41.35 -13.09
N TYR A 294 14.99 -40.67 -14.13
CA TYR A 294 14.89 -39.25 -14.34
C TYR A 294 14.45 -38.95 -15.77
N GLU A 295 13.66 -37.88 -15.98
CA GLU A 295 13.26 -37.45 -17.33
C GLU A 295 14.35 -36.63 -18.04
N SER A 296 15.39 -36.23 -17.33
CA SER A 296 16.52 -35.48 -17.86
C SER A 296 17.79 -36.32 -17.93
N PRO A 297 18.54 -36.31 -19.04
CA PRO A 297 19.84 -36.98 -19.13
C PRO A 297 20.90 -36.37 -18.20
N LEU A 298 20.66 -35.15 -17.64
CA LEU A 298 21.51 -34.51 -16.65
C LEU A 298 21.10 -34.86 -15.21
N PHE A 299 20.07 -35.69 -15.02
CA PHE A 299 19.50 -36.10 -13.73
C PHE A 299 19.02 -34.92 -12.89
N ILE A 300 18.49 -33.87 -13.56
CA ILE A 300 17.86 -32.70 -12.97
C ILE A 300 16.37 -32.99 -12.86
N GLY A 301 15.73 -32.56 -11.75
CA GLY A 301 14.33 -32.80 -11.46
C GLY A 301 14.12 -33.89 -10.41
N GLU A 302 12.87 -34.27 -10.20
CA GLU A 302 12.52 -35.30 -9.23
C GLU A 302 12.73 -36.71 -9.78
N ARG A 303 12.98 -37.65 -8.88
CA ARG A 303 13.09 -39.07 -9.19
C ARG A 303 11.73 -39.63 -9.60
N VAL A 304 11.64 -40.25 -10.75
CA VAL A 304 10.44 -40.95 -11.26
C VAL A 304 10.41 -42.38 -10.74
N THR A 305 9.41 -42.73 -9.93
CA THR A 305 9.21 -44.08 -9.41
C THR A 305 8.07 -44.82 -10.11
N GLU A 306 7.14 -44.05 -10.65
CA GLU A 306 5.97 -44.51 -11.37
C GLU A 306 5.55 -43.43 -12.39
N ILE A 307 4.89 -43.83 -13.43
CA ILE A 307 4.24 -42.93 -14.37
C ILE A 307 2.85 -42.65 -13.85
N SER A 308 2.56 -41.38 -13.64
CA SER A 308 1.29 -40.95 -13.04
C SER A 308 0.12 -41.22 -14.00
N ALA A 309 -1.08 -41.42 -13.47
CA ALA A 309 -2.31 -41.55 -14.24
C ALA A 309 -2.64 -40.31 -15.11
N ASN A 310 -1.99 -39.16 -14.84
CA ASN A 310 -2.19 -37.92 -15.61
C ASN A 310 -1.14 -37.72 -16.72
N GLN A 311 -0.21 -38.65 -16.89
CA GLN A 311 0.80 -38.58 -17.96
C GLN A 311 0.15 -38.87 -19.32
N ILE A 312 0.51 -38.08 -20.33
CA ILE A 312 0.09 -38.26 -21.72
C ILE A 312 1.28 -38.04 -22.65
N GLY A 313 1.35 -38.80 -23.74
CA GLY A 313 2.46 -38.72 -24.69
C GLY A 313 3.60 -39.71 -24.34
N GLU A 314 4.51 -39.92 -25.29
CA GLU A 314 5.70 -40.74 -25.06
C GLU A 314 6.60 -40.12 -23.98
N ILE A 315 7.22 -40.96 -23.13
CA ILE A 315 8.15 -40.56 -22.08
C ILE A 315 9.51 -41.22 -22.26
N THR A 316 10.61 -40.47 -22.03
CA THR A 316 11.96 -41.04 -21.99
C THR A 316 12.51 -40.92 -20.57
N LEU A 317 13.02 -42.06 -20.05
CA LEU A 317 13.52 -42.20 -18.69
C LEU A 317 15.00 -42.62 -18.69
N TYR A 318 15.82 -41.88 -17.96
CA TYR A 318 17.26 -42.08 -17.84
C TYR A 318 17.60 -42.70 -16.49
N ALA A 319 18.28 -43.89 -16.51
CA ALA A 319 18.73 -44.56 -15.30
C ALA A 319 19.94 -43.87 -14.67
N LYS A 320 19.82 -43.49 -13.38
CA LYS A 320 20.93 -42.95 -12.59
C LYS A 320 21.52 -44.04 -11.70
N TRP A 321 22.85 -44.08 -11.61
CA TRP A 321 23.61 -45.10 -10.92
C TRP A 321 24.57 -44.50 -9.90
N MET A 322 24.69 -45.14 -8.72
CA MET A 322 25.66 -44.81 -7.67
C MET A 322 26.60 -46.02 -7.45
N GLU A 323 27.90 -45.76 -7.42
CA GLU A 323 28.90 -46.79 -7.12
C GLU A 323 28.73 -47.31 -5.67
N VAL A 324 28.76 -48.61 -5.47
CA VAL A 324 28.58 -49.25 -4.16
C VAL A 324 29.84 -49.08 -3.30
N LYS A 325 29.68 -48.47 -2.09
CA LYS A 325 30.74 -48.40 -1.07
C LYS A 325 30.63 -49.63 -0.12
N ASP A 326 31.76 -50.04 0.46
CA ASP A 326 31.81 -51.13 1.45
C ASP A 326 31.07 -50.76 2.76
N THR A 327 31.07 -49.48 3.14
CA THR A 327 30.44 -48.96 4.36
C THR A 327 29.79 -47.62 4.10
N TYR A 328 28.68 -47.34 4.78
CA TYR A 328 27.94 -46.08 4.80
C TYR A 328 27.84 -45.53 6.21
N GLN A 329 27.69 -44.24 6.34
CA GLN A 329 27.59 -43.56 7.62
C GLN A 329 26.11 -43.28 7.95
N VAL A 330 25.69 -43.70 9.13
CA VAL A 330 24.42 -43.28 9.75
C VAL A 330 24.71 -42.26 10.84
N LYS A 331 24.33 -40.99 10.58
CA LYS A 331 24.48 -39.88 11.50
C LYS A 331 23.19 -39.73 12.32
N PHE A 332 23.28 -39.83 13.62
CA PHE A 332 22.18 -39.58 14.56
C PHE A 332 22.35 -38.18 15.18
N ILE A 333 21.33 -37.35 15.07
CA ILE A 333 21.32 -36.00 15.68
C ILE A 333 20.17 -35.96 16.70
N ASN A 334 20.53 -35.83 18.00
CA ASN A 334 19.52 -35.76 19.06
C ASN A 334 18.92 -34.34 19.18
N HIS A 335 17.91 -34.22 20.06
CA HIS A 335 17.19 -32.95 20.32
C HIS A 335 18.09 -31.82 20.86
N LEU A 336 19.26 -32.18 21.45
CA LEU A 336 20.29 -31.23 21.90
C LEU A 336 21.29 -30.89 20.79
N LYS A 337 21.07 -31.31 19.55
CA LYS A 337 21.97 -31.18 18.39
C LYS A 337 23.34 -31.89 18.57
N GLN A 338 23.42 -32.87 19.45
CA GLN A 338 24.61 -33.71 19.56
C GLN A 338 24.58 -34.80 18.49
N GLU A 339 25.73 -35.04 17.85
CA GLU A 339 25.87 -35.98 16.74
C GLU A 339 26.53 -37.28 17.22
N THR A 340 26.03 -38.40 16.74
CA THR A 340 26.64 -39.72 16.84
C THR A 340 26.69 -40.34 15.47
N ILE A 341 27.89 -40.74 14.99
CA ILE A 341 28.06 -41.33 13.67
C ILE A 341 28.35 -42.83 13.85
N VAL A 342 27.67 -43.64 13.09
CA VAL A 342 27.84 -45.12 13.08
C VAL A 342 28.14 -45.56 11.68
N ASP A 343 29.29 -46.21 11.48
CA ASP A 343 29.65 -46.82 10.18
C ASP A 343 28.95 -48.17 10.05
N VAL A 344 28.17 -48.34 8.99
CA VAL A 344 27.33 -49.51 8.74
C VAL A 344 27.81 -50.17 7.42
N PRO A 345 28.19 -51.44 7.44
CA PRO A 345 28.52 -52.13 6.17
C PRO A 345 27.35 -52.10 5.19
N SER A 346 27.65 -51.95 3.93
CA SER A 346 26.65 -51.93 2.85
C SER A 346 25.66 -53.09 2.97
N GLY A 347 24.37 -52.80 2.92
CA GLY A 347 23.30 -53.78 3.02
C GLY A 347 23.03 -54.31 4.43
N GLN A 348 23.75 -53.85 5.45
CA GLN A 348 23.43 -54.17 6.85
C GLN A 348 22.49 -53.15 7.45
N LYS A 349 21.83 -53.53 8.57
CA LYS A 349 20.96 -52.64 9.31
C LYS A 349 21.76 -51.87 10.38
N VAL A 350 21.38 -50.61 10.62
CA VAL A 350 21.95 -49.89 11.76
C VAL A 350 21.27 -50.29 13.05
N LYS A 351 22.05 -50.44 14.13
CA LYS A 351 21.50 -50.71 15.45
C LYS A 351 20.85 -49.45 16.03
N ALA A 352 19.62 -49.62 16.54
CA ALA A 352 18.92 -48.52 17.21
C ALA A 352 19.72 -48.04 18.43
N ILE A 353 19.89 -46.70 18.53
CA ILE A 353 20.37 -46.02 19.73
C ILE A 353 19.20 -45.27 20.35
N ASP A 354 19.26 -45.05 21.67
CA ASP A 354 18.21 -44.36 22.39
C ASP A 354 18.13 -42.90 21.92
N ALA A 355 16.96 -42.50 21.45
CA ALA A 355 16.70 -41.12 21.03
C ALA A 355 16.53 -40.16 22.21
N GLY A 356 16.38 -40.73 23.43
CA GLY A 356 16.15 -39.98 24.68
C GLY A 356 14.69 -39.59 24.89
N SER A 357 14.49 -38.72 25.84
CA SER A 357 13.18 -38.14 26.15
C SER A 357 13.26 -36.64 26.35
N TYR A 358 12.17 -35.96 26.09
CA TYR A 358 12.05 -34.53 26.31
C TYR A 358 10.69 -34.19 26.87
N GLN A 359 10.66 -33.45 27.98
CA GLN A 359 9.43 -33.11 28.73
C GLN A 359 8.54 -34.31 29.11
N GLY A 360 9.16 -35.48 29.33
CA GLY A 360 8.45 -36.69 29.71
C GLY A 360 7.95 -37.57 28.58
N GLU A 361 8.10 -37.14 27.29
CA GLU A 361 7.77 -37.92 26.10
C GLU A 361 9.00 -38.63 25.52
N THR A 362 8.83 -39.86 25.08
CA THR A 362 9.87 -40.64 24.41
C THR A 362 10.07 -40.15 22.99
N LEU A 363 11.31 -39.84 22.63
CA LEU A 363 11.68 -39.46 21.26
C LEU A 363 11.91 -40.70 20.40
N ILE A 364 11.66 -40.56 19.09
CA ILE A 364 11.98 -41.61 18.10
C ILE A 364 12.81 -41.02 16.95
N TRP A 365 13.50 -41.85 16.22
CA TRP A 365 14.33 -41.40 15.12
C TRP A 365 13.54 -41.27 13.82
N TYR A 366 13.83 -40.22 13.08
CA TYR A 366 13.23 -39.90 11.78
C TYR A 366 14.31 -39.73 10.70
N GLN A 367 14.07 -40.25 9.52
CA GLN A 367 14.76 -39.88 8.27
C GLN A 367 13.81 -38.97 7.47
N GLY A 368 14.21 -37.71 7.28
CA GLY A 368 13.31 -36.70 6.72
C GLY A 368 11.99 -36.62 7.50
N ASN A 369 10.89 -36.96 6.86
CA ASN A 369 9.52 -36.84 7.41
C ASN A 369 8.92 -38.14 7.93
N LYS A 370 9.67 -39.23 7.92
CA LYS A 370 9.17 -40.59 8.25
C LYS A 370 9.92 -41.12 9.43
N ALA A 371 9.20 -41.72 10.38
CA ALA A 371 9.81 -42.51 11.44
C ALA A 371 10.71 -43.58 10.82
N PHE A 372 11.96 -43.65 11.29
CA PHE A 372 12.93 -44.53 10.71
C PHE A 372 12.67 -45.96 11.18
N ASP A 373 12.56 -46.89 10.21
CA ASP A 373 12.45 -48.32 10.48
C ASP A 373 13.86 -48.92 10.58
N PHE A 374 14.27 -49.34 11.75
CA PHE A 374 15.57 -49.97 12.01
C PHE A 374 15.74 -51.37 11.37
N GLU A 375 14.69 -51.88 10.73
CA GLU A 375 14.77 -53.03 9.85
C GLU A 375 15.28 -52.69 8.44
N THR A 376 15.41 -51.38 8.13
CA THR A 376 15.90 -50.88 6.83
C THR A 376 17.39 -51.21 6.63
N GLN A 377 17.76 -51.80 5.50
CA GLN A 377 19.16 -52.01 5.08
C GLN A 377 19.73 -50.69 4.56
N ILE A 378 21.00 -50.41 4.94
CA ILE A 378 21.68 -49.13 4.62
C ILE A 378 22.53 -49.33 3.36
N TYR A 379 22.24 -48.50 2.34
CA TYR A 379 22.94 -48.47 1.06
C TYR A 379 23.43 -47.06 0.68
N GLU A 380 23.25 -46.10 1.58
CA GLU A 380 23.68 -44.70 1.41
C GLU A 380 24.00 -44.07 2.79
N ASP A 381 24.76 -42.97 2.77
CA ASP A 381 24.97 -42.16 3.98
C ASP A 381 23.66 -41.48 4.34
N ILE A 382 23.14 -41.69 5.55
CA ILE A 382 21.88 -41.14 6.02
C ILE A 382 22.03 -40.35 7.31
N THR A 383 21.14 -39.36 7.52
CA THR A 383 21.05 -38.63 8.78
C THR A 383 19.66 -38.85 9.42
N LEU A 384 19.68 -39.24 10.69
CA LEU A 384 18.49 -39.48 11.50
C LEU A 384 18.40 -38.40 12.59
N TYR A 385 17.22 -37.84 12.77
CA TYR A 385 16.93 -36.83 13.77
C TYR A 385 16.01 -37.37 14.84
N ALA A 386 16.37 -37.23 16.15
CA ALA A 386 15.48 -37.53 17.24
C ALA A 386 14.36 -36.52 17.30
N ASN A 387 13.13 -36.96 17.25
CA ASN A 387 11.98 -36.13 17.05
C ASN A 387 10.81 -36.43 17.98
N TRP A 388 10.03 -35.38 18.28
CA TRP A 388 8.81 -35.44 19.05
C TRP A 388 7.77 -34.46 18.49
N ALA A 389 6.49 -34.81 18.65
CA ALA A 389 5.41 -33.97 18.12
C ALA A 389 5.15 -32.79 19.07
N GLN A 390 5.80 -31.64 18.81
CA GLN A 390 5.52 -30.40 19.55
C GLN A 390 4.91 -29.34 18.65
N LEU A 391 4.02 -29.75 17.77
CA LEU A 391 3.31 -28.82 16.90
C LEU A 391 2.44 -27.86 17.70
N GLU A 392 1.74 -28.39 18.71
CA GLU A 392 0.83 -27.65 19.58
C GLU A 392 1.54 -26.54 20.36
N THR A 393 2.67 -26.83 21.00
CA THR A 393 3.42 -25.86 21.78
C THR A 393 4.04 -24.75 20.91
N THR A 394 4.47 -25.08 19.68
CA THR A 394 5.05 -24.09 18.76
C THR A 394 3.98 -23.12 18.27
N ILE A 395 2.76 -23.58 18.03
CA ILE A 395 1.63 -22.74 17.62
C ILE A 395 1.13 -21.90 18.81
N LEU A 396 1.02 -22.49 20.01
CA LEU A 396 0.56 -21.80 21.23
C LEU A 396 1.46 -20.61 21.63
N THR A 397 2.77 -20.70 21.41
CA THR A 397 3.70 -19.60 21.72
C THR A 397 3.64 -18.42 20.75
N MET A 398 2.88 -18.53 19.66
CA MET A 398 2.78 -17.53 18.60
C MET A 398 1.53 -16.66 18.69
N LEU A 399 0.52 -17.08 19.43
CA LEU A 399 -0.73 -16.35 19.58
C LEU A 399 -0.77 -15.67 20.94
N ASN A 400 -0.89 -14.35 20.94
CA ASN A 400 -1.23 -13.62 22.15
C ASN A 400 -2.73 -13.79 22.41
N ASP A 401 -3.10 -13.92 23.69
CA ASP A 401 -4.51 -14.01 24.10
C ASP A 401 -5.32 -12.73 23.79
N VAL A 402 -4.63 -11.63 23.51
CA VAL A 402 -5.21 -10.32 23.16
C VAL A 402 -4.51 -9.75 21.92
N ALA A 403 -5.28 -9.39 20.90
CA ALA A 403 -4.79 -8.85 19.64
C ALA A 403 -5.61 -7.66 19.17
N PHE A 404 -5.08 -6.45 19.34
CA PHE A 404 -5.60 -5.24 18.68
C PHE A 404 -5.02 -5.10 17.26
N ASP A 405 -3.72 -5.33 17.13
CA ASP A 405 -3.02 -5.32 15.85
C ASP A 405 -3.14 -6.65 15.12
N ASN A 406 -2.81 -6.65 13.83
CA ASN A 406 -2.79 -7.86 13.02
C ASN A 406 -1.81 -8.88 13.58
N ILE A 407 -2.24 -10.14 13.62
CA ILE A 407 -1.37 -11.26 13.99
C ILE A 407 -0.86 -11.91 12.70
N GLU A 408 0.44 -12.14 12.63
CA GLU A 408 1.00 -12.96 11.55
C GLU A 408 0.69 -14.44 11.84
N LEU A 409 -0.34 -14.97 11.18
CA LEU A 409 -0.71 -16.38 11.25
C LEU A 409 0.19 -17.19 10.32
N LEU A 410 0.96 -18.12 10.86
CA LEU A 410 1.80 -18.96 10.04
C LEU A 410 0.96 -19.86 9.13
N SER A 411 1.22 -19.80 7.83
CA SER A 411 0.65 -20.76 6.85
C SER A 411 1.39 -22.10 6.87
N LYS A 412 2.62 -22.11 7.40
CA LYS A 412 3.46 -23.31 7.54
C LYS A 412 4.23 -23.28 8.86
N VAL A 413 4.40 -24.43 9.46
CA VAL A 413 5.30 -24.62 10.60
C VAL A 413 6.24 -25.77 10.31
N ASN A 414 7.52 -25.58 10.60
CA ASN A 414 8.52 -26.64 10.49
C ASN A 414 8.81 -27.19 11.90
N VAL A 415 8.38 -28.39 12.16
CA VAL A 415 8.64 -29.10 13.40
C VAL A 415 9.48 -30.31 13.08
N SER A 416 10.72 -30.29 13.56
CA SER A 416 11.66 -31.40 13.45
C SER A 416 11.95 -31.86 12.01
N GLY A 417 12.12 -30.91 11.09
CA GLY A 417 12.42 -31.19 9.70
C GLY A 417 11.20 -31.52 8.82
N LYS A 418 10.01 -31.59 9.39
CA LYS A 418 8.74 -31.75 8.66
C LYS A 418 7.99 -30.42 8.60
N THR A 419 7.60 -30.03 7.41
CA THR A 419 6.76 -28.85 7.18
C THR A 419 5.29 -29.25 7.24
N PHE A 420 4.51 -28.56 8.08
CA PHE A 420 3.06 -28.69 8.15
C PHE A 420 2.43 -27.43 7.58
N ASN A 421 1.54 -27.58 6.63
CA ASN A 421 0.68 -26.49 6.17
C ASN A 421 -0.45 -26.31 7.20
N ILE A 422 -0.71 -25.08 7.60
CA ILE A 422 -1.76 -24.70 8.54
C ILE A 422 -2.80 -23.89 7.78
N LEU A 423 -4.05 -24.34 7.85
CA LEU A 423 -5.21 -23.58 7.43
C LEU A 423 -5.87 -22.99 8.67
N TRP A 424 -6.06 -21.69 8.67
CA TRP A 424 -6.73 -21.00 9.74
C TRP A 424 -8.20 -20.75 9.41
N SER A 425 -9.06 -20.85 10.39
CA SER A 425 -10.45 -20.40 10.33
C SER A 425 -10.80 -19.63 11.58
N SER A 426 -11.47 -18.49 11.40
CA SER A 426 -11.98 -17.65 12.47
C SER A 426 -13.47 -17.94 12.70
N SER A 427 -13.92 -17.91 13.96
CA SER A 427 -15.35 -17.96 14.31
C SER A 427 -16.08 -16.67 13.89
N ASP A 428 -15.36 -15.56 13.81
CA ASP A 428 -15.85 -14.28 13.28
C ASP A 428 -14.80 -13.64 12.36
N PRO A 429 -14.84 -13.93 11.04
CA PRO A 429 -13.86 -13.43 10.09
C PRO A 429 -13.98 -11.93 9.83
N TYR A 430 -15.04 -11.26 10.31
CA TYR A 430 -15.21 -9.81 10.20
C TYR A 430 -14.51 -9.05 11.33
N THR A 431 -14.39 -9.65 12.51
CA THR A 431 -13.59 -9.10 13.62
C THR A 431 -12.12 -9.50 13.51
N MET A 432 -11.84 -10.73 13.11
CA MET A 432 -10.48 -11.17 12.76
C MET A 432 -10.54 -12.17 11.61
N SER A 433 -9.88 -11.85 10.52
CA SER A 433 -9.91 -12.69 9.32
C SER A 433 -9.11 -14.00 9.52
N ASN A 434 -9.31 -14.96 8.60
CA ASN A 434 -8.54 -16.20 8.54
C ASN A 434 -7.03 -15.98 8.30
N LYS A 435 -6.62 -14.74 8.00
CA LYS A 435 -5.22 -14.32 7.82
C LYS A 435 -4.64 -13.63 9.05
N GLY A 436 -5.42 -13.45 10.11
CA GLY A 436 -5.02 -12.74 11.32
C GLY A 436 -5.16 -11.22 11.24
N VAL A 437 -5.82 -10.71 10.20
CA VAL A 437 -6.10 -9.28 10.07
C VAL A 437 -7.25 -8.93 11.02
N THR A 438 -6.99 -8.06 11.98
CA THR A 438 -7.99 -7.61 12.95
C THR A 438 -8.74 -6.39 12.45
N ASN A 439 -10.05 -6.36 12.71
CA ASN A 439 -10.93 -5.22 12.53
C ASN A 439 -11.76 -5.05 13.81
N PRO A 440 -11.24 -4.32 14.81
CA PRO A 440 -11.86 -4.24 16.13
C PRO A 440 -13.30 -3.70 16.06
N ALA A 441 -14.21 -4.39 16.76
CA ALA A 441 -15.57 -3.92 16.99
C ALA A 441 -15.60 -2.77 18.01
N ARG A 442 -16.77 -2.23 18.30
CA ARG A 442 -16.96 -1.23 19.36
C ARG A 442 -17.10 -1.85 20.77
N VAL A 443 -17.04 -3.16 20.84
CA VAL A 443 -17.01 -3.94 22.10
C VAL A 443 -15.86 -4.94 22.04
N ASP A 444 -15.32 -5.30 23.21
CA ASP A 444 -14.32 -6.35 23.29
C ASP A 444 -14.92 -7.66 22.80
N THR A 445 -14.31 -8.29 21.81
CA THR A 445 -14.86 -9.46 21.12
C THR A 445 -13.93 -10.67 21.29
N GLU A 446 -14.43 -11.74 21.94
CA GLU A 446 -13.73 -13.03 21.97
C GLU A 446 -14.03 -13.78 20.67
N ILE A 447 -12.97 -14.16 19.96
CA ILE A 447 -13.06 -15.02 18.78
C ILE A 447 -12.30 -16.34 19.03
N THR A 448 -12.68 -17.37 18.28
CA THR A 448 -11.93 -18.63 18.23
C THR A 448 -11.24 -18.74 16.86
N LEU A 449 -9.90 -18.71 16.88
CA LEU A 449 -9.09 -19.08 15.73
C LEU A 449 -8.82 -20.57 15.78
N THR A 450 -9.11 -21.31 14.70
CA THR A 450 -8.87 -22.74 14.62
C THR A 450 -7.79 -23.01 13.58
N ALA A 451 -6.66 -23.58 14.04
CA ALA A 451 -5.62 -24.11 13.18
C ALA A 451 -5.98 -25.52 12.71
N LYS A 452 -6.01 -25.75 11.41
CA LYS A 452 -6.24 -27.06 10.78
C LYS A 452 -4.99 -27.51 10.06
N PHE A 453 -4.51 -28.70 10.35
CA PHE A 453 -3.36 -29.31 9.69
C PHE A 453 -3.50 -30.81 9.58
N SER A 454 -2.87 -31.38 8.56
CA SER A 454 -2.89 -32.83 8.33
C SER A 454 -1.65 -33.49 8.94
N TYR A 455 -1.87 -34.50 9.74
CA TYR A 455 -0.81 -35.32 10.35
C TYR A 455 -1.15 -36.81 10.25
N ASN A 456 -0.25 -37.60 9.67
CA ASN A 456 -0.42 -39.06 9.51
C ASN A 456 -1.78 -39.49 8.90
N GLY A 457 -2.27 -38.71 7.90
CA GLY A 457 -3.54 -39.00 7.24
C GLY A 457 -4.79 -38.57 8.01
N SER A 458 -4.65 -37.95 9.17
CA SER A 458 -5.74 -37.38 9.95
C SER A 458 -5.67 -35.84 9.96
N THR A 459 -6.82 -35.20 9.91
CA THR A 459 -6.91 -33.75 10.11
C THR A 459 -7.00 -33.47 11.62
N ILE A 460 -6.14 -32.59 12.10
CA ILE A 460 -6.13 -32.09 13.47
C ILE A 460 -6.65 -30.65 13.45
N GLU A 461 -7.56 -30.33 14.37
CA GLU A 461 -8.08 -28.98 14.58
C GLU A 461 -7.73 -28.54 16.00
N GLN A 462 -7.03 -27.41 16.10
CA GLN A 462 -6.66 -26.81 17.36
C GLN A 462 -7.28 -25.42 17.49
N PRO A 463 -8.26 -25.23 18.40
CA PRO A 463 -8.87 -23.92 18.66
C PRO A 463 -8.02 -23.10 19.63
N PHE A 464 -7.97 -21.78 19.37
CA PHE A 464 -7.35 -20.77 20.21
C PHE A 464 -8.33 -19.63 20.45
N LYS A 465 -8.48 -19.20 21.68
CA LYS A 465 -9.28 -18.03 22.02
C LYS A 465 -8.41 -16.78 21.95
N VAL A 466 -8.91 -15.77 21.26
CA VAL A 466 -8.26 -14.46 21.12
C VAL A 466 -9.29 -13.38 21.44
N ILE A 467 -8.95 -12.45 22.30
CA ILE A 467 -9.77 -11.26 22.55
C ILE A 467 -9.26 -10.14 21.62
N VAL A 468 -10.14 -9.64 20.77
CA VAL A 468 -9.91 -8.41 20.02
C VAL A 468 -10.51 -7.27 20.81
N PRO A 469 -9.67 -6.39 21.41
CA PRO A 469 -10.16 -5.25 22.19
C PRO A 469 -10.98 -4.30 21.30
N ARG A 470 -11.97 -3.69 21.92
CA ARG A 470 -12.80 -2.67 21.24
C ARG A 470 -11.97 -1.49 20.75
N ILE A 471 -12.42 -0.89 19.66
CA ILE A 471 -11.92 0.40 19.19
C ILE A 471 -12.70 1.54 19.85
N VAL A 472 -11.98 2.59 20.21
CA VAL A 472 -12.57 3.84 20.75
C VAL A 472 -12.11 4.98 19.83
N PHE A 473 -13.02 5.86 19.47
CA PHE A 473 -12.73 7.03 18.64
C PHE A 473 -12.86 8.31 19.44
N ASP A 474 -12.02 9.29 19.15
CA ASP A 474 -12.16 10.64 19.65
C ASP A 474 -13.44 11.32 19.10
N SER A 475 -13.95 12.32 19.82
CA SER A 475 -15.13 13.08 19.36
C SER A 475 -14.80 13.88 18.10
N LEU A 476 -15.69 13.84 17.11
CA LEU A 476 -15.59 14.70 15.94
C LEU A 476 -16.06 16.14 16.19
N SER A 477 -16.74 16.41 17.32
CA SER A 477 -17.19 17.76 17.68
C SER A 477 -16.05 18.72 18.04
N ASP A 478 -14.90 18.17 18.40
CA ASP A 478 -13.74 18.93 18.89
C ASP A 478 -12.77 19.32 17.76
N VAL A 479 -13.06 18.87 16.53
CA VAL A 479 -12.24 19.13 15.34
C VAL A 479 -13.11 19.58 14.16
N LYS A 480 -12.47 20.02 13.07
CA LYS A 480 -13.14 20.19 11.78
C LYS A 480 -12.79 18.95 10.93
N PRO A 481 -13.66 17.90 10.92
CA PRO A 481 -13.30 16.64 10.33
C PRO A 481 -13.06 16.71 8.83
N VAL A 482 -12.12 15.90 8.38
CA VAL A 482 -11.81 15.66 6.97
C VAL A 482 -12.39 14.30 6.55
N PHE A 483 -13.28 14.33 5.57
CA PHE A 483 -13.93 13.15 5.01
C PHE A 483 -13.34 12.80 3.65
N ALA A 484 -12.97 11.53 3.45
CA ALA A 484 -12.54 11.02 2.16
C ALA A 484 -13.60 10.10 1.57
N TYR A 485 -14.00 10.31 0.32
CA TYR A 485 -14.67 9.27 -0.44
C TYR A 485 -13.61 8.35 -1.04
N VAL A 486 -13.81 7.05 -0.87
CA VAL A 486 -12.91 6.01 -1.36
C VAL A 486 -13.68 5.04 -2.25
N TYR A 487 -13.44 5.13 -3.56
CA TYR A 487 -14.01 4.19 -4.50
C TYR A 487 -13.27 2.85 -4.37
N SER A 488 -13.91 1.90 -3.71
CA SER A 488 -13.30 0.66 -3.21
C SER A 488 -12.62 -0.19 -4.28
N SER A 489 -13.10 -0.16 -5.53
CA SER A 489 -12.53 -0.92 -6.65
C SER A 489 -11.23 -0.31 -7.20
N SER A 490 -10.99 1.00 -7.00
CA SER A 490 -9.76 1.70 -7.40
C SER A 490 -8.75 1.89 -6.26
N TYR A 491 -9.09 1.42 -5.05
CA TYR A 491 -8.27 1.57 -3.86
C TYR A 491 -6.90 0.90 -4.00
N LYS A 492 -5.83 1.64 -3.64
CA LYS A 492 -4.43 1.19 -3.73
C LYS A 492 -3.64 1.34 -2.42
N GLY A 493 -4.33 1.55 -1.31
CA GLY A 493 -3.73 1.80 0.00
C GLY A 493 -3.88 3.26 0.43
N PHE A 494 -3.81 3.49 1.75
CA PHE A 494 -3.72 4.82 2.33
C PHE A 494 -2.26 5.18 2.54
N THR A 495 -1.88 6.39 2.14
CA THR A 495 -0.57 6.98 2.43
C THR A 495 -0.47 7.38 3.90
N ASP A 496 0.74 7.68 4.39
CA ASP A 496 0.91 8.19 5.75
C ASP A 496 0.20 9.54 5.90
N THR A 497 0.24 10.41 4.89
CA THR A 497 -0.53 11.66 4.88
C THR A 497 -2.03 11.40 5.07
N ALA A 498 -2.59 10.37 4.44
CA ALA A 498 -3.99 10.02 4.60
C ALA A 498 -4.31 9.57 6.04
N ARG A 499 -3.43 8.76 6.64
CA ARG A 499 -3.57 8.27 8.02
C ARG A 499 -3.53 9.39 9.07
N GLU A 500 -2.78 10.47 8.78
CA GLU A 500 -2.66 11.64 9.64
C GLU A 500 -3.78 12.67 9.42
N THR A 501 -4.39 12.68 8.23
CA THR A 501 -5.34 13.73 7.82
C THR A 501 -6.79 13.33 8.03
N LEU A 502 -7.12 12.04 7.77
CA LEU A 502 -8.50 11.61 7.66
C LEU A 502 -9.14 11.29 9.01
N ASP A 503 -10.29 11.89 9.28
CA ASP A 503 -11.13 11.58 10.42
C ASP A 503 -12.22 10.57 10.04
N VAL A 504 -12.70 10.62 8.79
CA VAL A 504 -13.76 9.72 8.27
C VAL A 504 -13.45 9.30 6.83
N VAL A 505 -13.63 8.03 6.55
CA VAL A 505 -13.59 7.44 5.21
C VAL A 505 -14.98 6.94 4.84
N ASN A 506 -15.55 7.43 3.74
CA ASN A 506 -16.78 6.93 3.13
C ASN A 506 -16.41 5.91 2.05
N ILE A 507 -16.53 4.60 2.39
CA ILE A 507 -16.24 3.53 1.43
C ILE A 507 -17.38 3.41 0.42
N SER A 508 -17.11 3.59 -0.86
CA SER A 508 -18.07 3.70 -1.96
C SER A 508 -17.98 2.52 -2.92
N PHE A 509 -19.05 1.97 -3.45
CA PHE A 509 -20.44 2.14 -3.13
C PHE A 509 -21.10 0.81 -2.83
N GLY A 510 -21.85 0.73 -1.72
CA GLY A 510 -22.94 -0.23 -1.59
C GLY A 510 -24.10 0.17 -2.50
N ARG A 511 -24.99 -0.79 -2.79
CA ARG A 511 -26.17 -0.57 -3.62
C ARG A 511 -27.45 -0.91 -2.85
N VAL A 512 -28.56 -0.40 -3.31
CA VAL A 512 -29.86 -0.93 -2.91
C VAL A 512 -30.28 -1.93 -3.98
N SER A 513 -30.53 -3.18 -3.58
CA SER A 513 -31.00 -4.24 -4.49
C SER A 513 -32.47 -4.05 -4.89
N ASP A 514 -32.94 -4.80 -5.89
CA ASP A 514 -34.32 -4.75 -6.33
C ASP A 514 -35.33 -5.14 -5.23
N ASP A 515 -34.92 -5.93 -4.24
CA ASP A 515 -35.72 -6.25 -3.06
C ASP A 515 -35.63 -5.23 -1.95
N GLY A 516 -34.95 -4.11 -2.11
CA GLY A 516 -34.89 -3.01 -1.16
C GLY A 516 -34.05 -3.31 0.08
N VAL A 517 -32.97 -4.09 -0.06
CA VAL A 517 -31.94 -4.33 0.94
C VAL A 517 -30.57 -3.88 0.43
N VAL A 518 -29.62 -3.72 1.34
CA VAL A 518 -28.23 -3.36 0.97
C VAL A 518 -27.53 -4.53 0.29
N ASP A 519 -26.90 -4.25 -0.84
CA ASP A 519 -25.99 -5.16 -1.56
C ASP A 519 -24.57 -4.58 -1.54
N LEU A 520 -23.62 -5.34 -1.00
CA LEU A 520 -22.21 -4.99 -0.89
C LEU A 520 -21.32 -5.76 -1.86
N SER A 521 -21.88 -6.54 -2.78
CA SER A 521 -21.14 -7.42 -3.69
C SER A 521 -20.16 -6.69 -4.61
N GLU A 522 -20.42 -5.40 -4.88
CA GLU A 522 -19.53 -4.54 -5.68
C GLU A 522 -18.38 -3.93 -4.87
N LEU A 523 -18.48 -3.90 -3.54
CA LEU A 523 -17.39 -3.40 -2.70
C LEU A 523 -16.19 -4.35 -2.72
N LYS A 524 -15.01 -3.78 -2.94
CA LYS A 524 -13.73 -4.48 -2.94
C LYS A 524 -12.85 -3.93 -1.82
N ASN A 525 -11.77 -4.66 -1.50
CA ASN A 525 -10.74 -4.19 -0.59
C ASN A 525 -11.25 -3.74 0.80
N ILE A 526 -12.45 -4.22 1.24
CA ILE A 526 -13.06 -3.81 2.51
C ILE A 526 -12.09 -4.07 3.67
N GLU A 527 -11.50 -5.28 3.74
CA GLU A 527 -10.56 -5.68 4.79
C GLU A 527 -9.40 -4.69 4.91
N ASP A 528 -8.80 -4.29 3.78
CA ASP A 528 -7.66 -3.38 3.76
C ASP A 528 -8.07 -1.93 4.09
N ILE A 529 -9.22 -1.47 3.57
CA ILE A 529 -9.73 -0.13 3.85
C ILE A 529 -10.06 0.01 5.35
N MET A 530 -10.64 -1.03 5.96
CA MET A 530 -10.98 -1.02 7.38
C MET A 530 -9.76 -0.90 8.31
N GLN A 531 -8.54 -1.19 7.83
CA GLN A 531 -7.33 -1.06 8.66
C GLN A 531 -7.04 0.39 9.09
N ILE A 532 -7.53 1.39 8.35
CA ILE A 532 -7.35 2.79 8.73
C ILE A 532 -8.05 3.12 10.07
N ARG A 533 -9.06 2.32 10.48
CA ARG A 533 -9.75 2.52 11.77
C ARG A 533 -8.79 2.49 12.96
N LYS A 534 -7.70 1.72 12.85
CA LYS A 534 -6.67 1.61 13.91
C LYS A 534 -5.87 2.90 14.11
N THR A 535 -5.94 3.86 13.18
CA THR A 535 -5.33 5.19 13.34
C THR A 535 -6.30 6.22 13.97
N GLY A 536 -7.51 5.79 14.34
CA GLY A 536 -8.55 6.68 14.87
C GLY A 536 -9.53 7.21 13.83
N THR A 537 -9.36 6.83 12.55
CA THR A 537 -10.25 7.23 11.45
C THR A 537 -11.50 6.34 11.43
N ARG A 538 -12.69 6.91 11.36
CA ARG A 538 -13.94 6.16 11.17
C ARG A 538 -14.09 5.71 9.73
N VAL A 539 -14.71 4.53 9.51
CA VAL A 539 -15.07 4.05 8.17
C VAL A 539 -16.58 3.91 8.07
N VAL A 540 -17.20 4.66 7.20
CA VAL A 540 -18.63 4.79 6.98
C VAL A 540 -19.00 4.12 5.66
N LEU A 541 -20.06 3.32 5.62
CA LEU A 541 -20.57 2.69 4.42
C LEU A 541 -21.33 3.72 3.57
N CYS A 542 -20.81 4.07 2.40
CA CYS A 542 -21.52 4.91 1.44
C CYS A 542 -22.36 4.05 0.49
N ILE A 543 -23.67 4.34 0.42
CA ILE A 543 -24.65 3.63 -0.41
C ILE A 543 -25.20 4.57 -1.47
N GLY A 544 -25.12 4.19 -2.75
CA GLY A 544 -25.70 4.96 -3.85
C GLY A 544 -24.71 5.31 -4.95
N GLY A 545 -24.50 6.62 -5.17
CA GLY A 545 -23.72 7.20 -6.27
C GLY A 545 -24.61 7.66 -7.42
N TYR A 546 -24.01 8.10 -8.54
CA TYR A 546 -24.73 8.76 -9.63
C TYR A 546 -25.54 7.80 -10.52
N GLY A 547 -26.72 8.23 -10.96
CA GLY A 547 -27.49 7.64 -12.08
C GLY A 547 -28.26 6.37 -11.74
N SER A 548 -28.15 5.33 -12.57
CA SER A 548 -28.93 4.09 -12.46
C SER A 548 -28.71 3.31 -11.16
N SER A 549 -27.60 3.56 -10.47
CA SER A 549 -27.29 2.99 -9.15
C SER A 549 -28.23 3.43 -8.04
N CYS A 550 -29.01 4.50 -8.27
CA CYS A 550 -29.94 5.08 -7.30
C CYS A 550 -31.41 4.76 -7.56
N LYS A 551 -31.73 4.01 -8.62
CA LYS A 551 -33.12 3.75 -9.00
C LYS A 551 -33.91 3.05 -7.88
N GLN A 552 -33.35 2.09 -7.22
CA GLN A 552 -33.97 1.27 -6.19
C GLN A 552 -34.26 2.04 -4.90
N PHE A 553 -33.60 3.18 -4.65
CA PHE A 553 -33.92 4.03 -3.50
C PHE A 553 -35.35 4.53 -3.51
N SER A 554 -35.84 4.96 -4.67
CA SER A 554 -37.21 5.46 -4.79
C SER A 554 -38.25 4.38 -4.43
N ASP A 555 -38.01 3.12 -4.81
CA ASP A 555 -38.88 1.98 -4.50
C ASP A 555 -38.76 1.61 -3.01
N ALA A 556 -37.55 1.51 -2.44
CA ALA A 556 -37.31 1.19 -1.05
C ALA A 556 -37.86 2.28 -0.09
N ALA A 557 -37.74 3.56 -0.48
CA ALA A 557 -38.19 4.70 0.34
C ALA A 557 -39.73 4.90 0.30
N TYR A 558 -40.42 4.38 -0.71
CA TYR A 558 -41.83 4.71 -0.98
C TYR A 558 -42.81 4.29 0.13
N THR A 559 -42.56 3.15 0.78
CA THR A 559 -43.46 2.67 1.86
C THR A 559 -42.71 2.63 3.20
N ALA A 560 -43.47 2.74 4.30
CA ALA A 560 -42.90 2.59 5.64
C ALA A 560 -42.22 1.21 5.82
N ALA A 561 -42.83 0.14 5.29
CA ALA A 561 -42.25 -1.21 5.34
C ALA A 561 -40.92 -1.29 4.54
N GLY A 562 -40.83 -0.66 3.36
CA GLY A 562 -39.63 -0.59 2.57
C GLY A 562 -38.50 0.15 3.28
N ARG A 563 -38.80 1.34 3.87
CA ARG A 563 -37.85 2.12 4.68
C ARG A 563 -37.31 1.31 5.88
N THR A 564 -38.23 0.61 6.59
CA THR A 564 -37.81 -0.24 7.73
C THR A 564 -36.91 -1.39 7.28
N LYS A 565 -37.27 -2.05 6.16
CA LYS A 565 -36.46 -3.15 5.59
C LYS A 565 -35.06 -2.67 5.19
N LEU A 566 -34.97 -1.55 4.49
CA LEU A 566 -33.70 -0.96 4.09
C LEU A 566 -32.86 -0.56 5.32
N ALA A 567 -33.45 0.16 6.28
CA ALA A 567 -32.75 0.58 7.49
C ALA A 567 -32.23 -0.60 8.31
N GLN A 568 -32.99 -1.69 8.40
CA GLN A 568 -32.56 -2.91 9.09
C GLN A 568 -31.39 -3.59 8.35
N SER A 569 -31.46 -3.68 7.03
CA SER A 569 -30.35 -4.27 6.24
C SER A 569 -29.06 -3.42 6.27
N ILE A 570 -29.21 -2.09 6.40
CA ILE A 570 -28.06 -1.18 6.64
C ILE A 570 -27.44 -1.48 8.01
N LEU A 571 -28.27 -1.59 9.06
CA LEU A 571 -27.77 -1.91 10.40
C LEU A 571 -27.02 -3.25 10.40
N GLU A 572 -27.60 -4.30 9.79
CA GLU A 572 -26.97 -5.61 9.68
C GLU A 572 -25.60 -5.53 8.97
N ALA A 573 -25.47 -4.71 7.92
CA ALA A 573 -24.21 -4.48 7.24
C ALA A 573 -23.22 -3.72 8.11
N VAL A 574 -23.66 -2.65 8.81
CA VAL A 574 -22.83 -1.83 9.71
C VAL A 574 -22.28 -2.69 10.86
N GLU A 575 -23.13 -3.48 11.52
CA GLU A 575 -22.69 -4.35 12.61
C GLU A 575 -21.76 -5.46 12.12
N ARG A 576 -22.12 -6.12 11.01
CA ARG A 576 -21.38 -7.27 10.47
C ARG A 576 -19.96 -6.92 10.04
N TYR A 577 -19.76 -5.78 9.37
CA TYR A 577 -18.44 -5.34 8.87
C TYR A 577 -17.75 -4.35 9.80
N HIS A 578 -18.41 -3.98 10.91
CA HIS A 578 -17.95 -2.97 11.88
C HIS A 578 -17.76 -1.59 11.27
N PHE A 579 -18.61 -1.20 10.33
CA PHE A 579 -18.65 0.18 9.85
C PHE A 579 -19.09 1.12 10.98
N ASP A 580 -18.63 2.37 10.90
CA ASP A 580 -18.87 3.38 11.93
C ASP A 580 -20.09 4.25 11.62
N GLY A 581 -20.90 3.85 10.64
CA GLY A 581 -22.11 4.53 10.23
C GLY A 581 -22.44 4.29 8.76
N VAL A 582 -23.33 5.13 8.22
CA VAL A 582 -23.79 5.11 6.85
C VAL A 582 -23.84 6.52 6.25
N ASP A 583 -23.41 6.63 5.00
CA ASP A 583 -23.60 7.78 4.13
C ASP A 583 -24.58 7.42 3.01
N ILE A 584 -25.56 8.26 2.72
CA ILE A 584 -26.52 8.04 1.63
C ILE A 584 -26.26 9.04 0.51
N ASP A 585 -25.91 8.52 -0.63
CA ASP A 585 -25.60 9.27 -1.84
C ASP A 585 -26.64 8.96 -2.93
N TRP A 586 -27.89 9.44 -2.73
CA TRP A 586 -28.96 9.28 -3.73
C TRP A 586 -28.95 10.47 -4.70
N GLU A 587 -28.42 10.24 -5.89
CA GLU A 587 -28.26 11.27 -6.93
C GLU A 587 -29.24 11.05 -8.11
N TYR A 588 -30.45 11.59 -8.08
CA TYR A 588 -31.05 12.45 -7.04
C TYR A 588 -32.52 12.07 -6.84
N PRO A 589 -33.16 12.41 -5.71
CA PRO A 589 -34.59 12.23 -5.55
C PRO A 589 -35.38 12.89 -6.68
N GLY A 590 -36.30 12.14 -7.33
CA GLY A 590 -37.08 12.61 -8.46
C GLY A 590 -36.32 12.74 -9.78
N TYR A 591 -35.10 12.12 -9.90
CA TYR A 591 -34.33 12.12 -11.13
C TYR A 591 -34.07 10.67 -11.56
N GLU A 592 -34.52 10.31 -12.78
CA GLU A 592 -34.38 8.97 -13.37
C GLU A 592 -34.94 7.80 -12.51
N THR A 593 -35.78 8.10 -11.52
CA THR A 593 -36.29 7.10 -10.54
C THR A 593 -37.66 6.53 -10.90
N GLY A 594 -38.37 7.08 -11.91
CA GLY A 594 -39.73 6.74 -12.26
C GLY A 594 -40.79 7.44 -11.42
N ARG A 595 -40.37 8.20 -10.40
CA ARG A 595 -41.20 9.11 -9.57
C ARG A 595 -40.68 10.52 -9.67
N ASP A 596 -41.54 11.50 -9.48
CA ASP A 596 -41.12 12.91 -9.48
C ASP A 596 -40.63 13.37 -8.07
N VAL A 597 -40.07 14.55 -8.03
CA VAL A 597 -39.47 15.12 -6.80
C VAL A 597 -40.51 15.35 -5.71
N THR A 598 -41.77 15.57 -6.04
CA THR A 598 -42.85 15.79 -5.05
C THR A 598 -43.17 14.52 -4.27
N VAL A 599 -42.82 13.35 -4.81
CA VAL A 599 -42.96 12.04 -4.16
C VAL A 599 -41.65 11.65 -3.48
N ASP A 600 -40.48 11.75 -4.18
CA ASP A 600 -39.22 11.24 -3.68
C ASP A 600 -38.65 12.12 -2.57
N ARG A 601 -38.78 13.45 -2.60
CA ARG A 601 -38.29 14.36 -1.56
C ARG A 601 -38.81 14.01 -0.14
N PRO A 602 -40.14 13.91 0.12
CA PRO A 602 -40.65 13.51 1.45
C PRO A 602 -40.29 12.06 1.80
N ASN A 603 -40.19 11.16 0.81
CA ASN A 603 -39.80 9.79 1.04
C ASN A 603 -38.31 9.67 1.41
N PHE A 604 -37.43 10.46 0.78
CA PHE A 604 -36.03 10.58 1.17
C PHE A 604 -35.91 11.00 2.63
N THR A 605 -36.57 12.09 3.03
CA THR A 605 -36.57 12.56 4.41
C THR A 605 -37.05 11.49 5.39
N ALA A 606 -38.16 10.81 5.08
CA ALA A 606 -38.68 9.73 5.92
C ALA A 606 -37.74 8.50 5.98
N MET A 607 -37.04 8.20 4.88
CA MET A 607 -36.04 7.14 4.80
C MET A 607 -34.83 7.47 5.69
N MET A 608 -34.29 8.69 5.59
CA MET A 608 -33.16 9.12 6.42
C MET A 608 -33.50 9.11 7.91
N ALA A 609 -34.71 9.57 8.27
CA ALA A 609 -35.18 9.50 9.65
C ALA A 609 -35.29 8.04 10.16
N GLN A 610 -35.80 7.13 9.33
CA GLN A 610 -35.88 5.71 9.69
C GLN A 610 -34.47 5.09 9.86
N ILE A 611 -33.52 5.40 8.97
CA ILE A 611 -32.12 4.93 9.05
C ILE A 611 -31.48 5.47 10.33
N ALA A 612 -31.58 6.78 10.57
CA ALA A 612 -30.99 7.41 11.75
C ALA A 612 -31.55 6.81 13.06
N ASN A 613 -32.86 6.66 13.15
CA ASN A 613 -33.49 6.03 14.31
C ASN A 613 -33.02 4.57 14.51
N THR A 614 -32.92 3.79 13.44
CA THR A 614 -32.52 2.39 13.51
C THR A 614 -31.09 2.26 14.02
N LEU A 615 -30.16 3.02 13.46
CA LEU A 615 -28.75 2.98 13.82
C LEU A 615 -28.48 3.59 15.21
N LYS A 616 -29.01 4.79 15.46
CA LYS A 616 -28.76 5.52 16.73
C LYS A 616 -29.38 4.84 17.96
N ASN A 617 -30.44 4.05 17.79
CA ASN A 617 -31.00 3.23 18.87
C ASN A 617 -30.07 2.08 19.29
N VAL A 618 -29.21 1.60 18.40
CA VAL A 618 -28.20 0.56 18.69
C VAL A 618 -26.93 1.22 19.22
N ASN A 619 -26.43 2.22 18.52
CA ASN A 619 -25.27 2.97 18.97
C ASN A 619 -25.39 4.45 18.54
N PRO A 620 -25.50 5.39 19.50
CA PRO A 620 -25.66 6.82 19.21
C PRO A 620 -24.45 7.41 18.46
N ASP A 621 -23.28 6.76 18.53
CA ASP A 621 -22.04 7.20 17.85
C ASP A 621 -21.95 6.77 16.38
N TYR A 622 -22.89 5.96 15.88
CA TYR A 622 -22.93 5.66 14.44
C TYR A 622 -23.26 6.91 13.65
N LEU A 623 -22.41 7.26 12.68
CA LEU A 623 -22.62 8.41 11.81
C LEU A 623 -23.75 8.14 10.80
N VAL A 624 -24.61 9.14 10.60
CA VAL A 624 -25.62 9.13 9.51
C VAL A 624 -25.44 10.41 8.73
N THR A 625 -24.95 10.30 7.51
CA THR A 625 -24.63 11.42 6.64
C THR A 625 -25.29 11.28 5.27
N SER A 626 -25.25 12.32 4.47
CA SER A 626 -25.71 12.25 3.08
C SER A 626 -24.96 13.25 2.21
N ALA A 627 -24.55 12.81 1.01
CA ALA A 627 -24.07 13.68 -0.04
C ALA A 627 -25.26 14.33 -0.77
N VAL A 628 -25.15 15.64 -0.98
CA VAL A 628 -26.20 16.46 -1.60
C VAL A 628 -25.60 17.44 -2.62
N PRO A 629 -26.35 17.83 -3.68
CA PRO A 629 -25.81 18.68 -4.74
C PRO A 629 -25.43 20.08 -4.26
N GLY A 630 -24.29 20.60 -4.74
CA GLY A 630 -23.83 21.96 -4.48
C GLY A 630 -24.50 23.04 -5.32
N GLY A 631 -25.16 22.70 -6.42
CA GLY A 631 -25.78 23.69 -7.32
C GLY A 631 -27.20 24.09 -6.92
N PRO A 632 -27.67 25.27 -7.32
CA PRO A 632 -29.01 25.78 -6.99
C PRO A 632 -30.13 24.91 -7.58
N TRP A 633 -29.86 24.12 -8.62
CA TRP A 633 -30.82 23.25 -9.29
C TRP A 633 -31.17 22.01 -8.46
N GLY A 634 -30.32 21.62 -7.52
CA GLY A 634 -30.46 20.35 -6.79
C GLY A 634 -31.08 20.53 -5.40
N VAL A 635 -30.92 21.67 -4.75
CA VAL A 635 -31.31 21.87 -3.34
C VAL A 635 -32.79 21.68 -3.08
N ASP A 636 -33.67 22.01 -4.04
CA ASP A 636 -35.12 21.84 -3.92
C ASP A 636 -35.60 20.38 -3.93
N ARG A 637 -34.66 19.44 -4.19
CA ARG A 637 -34.92 17.99 -4.12
C ARG A 637 -34.87 17.45 -2.69
N TYR A 638 -34.45 18.28 -1.74
CA TYR A 638 -34.25 17.90 -0.33
C TYR A 638 -35.05 18.80 0.61
N ASP A 639 -35.49 18.26 1.72
CA ASP A 639 -36.00 19.03 2.85
C ASP A 639 -34.85 19.35 3.78
N VAL A 640 -34.10 20.40 3.46
CA VAL A 640 -32.87 20.78 4.16
C VAL A 640 -33.07 20.97 5.64
N SER A 641 -34.19 21.60 6.05
CA SER A 641 -34.49 21.85 7.49
C SER A 641 -34.68 20.51 8.22
N ALA A 642 -35.45 19.61 7.67
CA ALA A 642 -35.65 18.28 8.28
C ALA A 642 -34.35 17.46 8.30
N LEU A 643 -33.54 17.51 7.23
CA LEU A 643 -32.25 16.83 7.18
C LEU A 643 -31.25 17.37 8.20
N ASN A 644 -31.28 18.68 8.49
CA ASN A 644 -30.45 19.27 9.55
C ASN A 644 -30.70 18.62 10.92
N ASP A 645 -31.95 18.25 11.20
CA ASP A 645 -32.32 17.63 12.48
C ASP A 645 -32.00 16.11 12.51
N ILE A 646 -31.90 15.47 11.34
CA ILE A 646 -31.74 14.02 11.19
C ILE A 646 -30.24 13.62 11.08
N LEU A 647 -29.48 14.37 10.28
CA LEU A 647 -28.12 13.99 9.89
C LEU A 647 -27.07 14.51 10.88
N ASP A 648 -25.98 13.77 11.04
CA ASP A 648 -24.78 14.26 11.72
C ASP A 648 -24.05 15.30 10.85
N TYR A 649 -23.88 15.02 9.54
CA TYR A 649 -23.27 15.92 8.58
C TYR A 649 -24.00 15.90 7.23
N ILE A 650 -23.96 17.02 6.52
CA ILE A 650 -24.47 17.23 5.17
C ILE A 650 -23.28 17.50 4.25
N HIS A 651 -22.94 16.55 3.42
CA HIS A 651 -21.80 16.64 2.50
C HIS A 651 -22.22 17.36 1.23
N LEU A 652 -21.72 18.57 1.04
CA LEU A 652 -22.05 19.41 -0.11
C LEU A 652 -21.12 19.09 -1.27
N MET A 653 -21.64 18.53 -2.35
CA MET A 653 -20.90 18.28 -3.59
C MET A 653 -20.64 19.59 -4.34
N THR A 654 -19.75 20.44 -3.80
CA THR A 654 -19.39 21.75 -4.32
C THR A 654 -18.36 21.67 -5.45
N TYR A 655 -18.64 20.77 -6.37
CA TYR A 655 -17.89 20.55 -7.59
C TYR A 655 -18.86 20.20 -8.74
N ASP A 656 -18.34 19.93 -9.93
CA ASP A 656 -19.10 19.68 -11.15
C ASP A 656 -20.00 20.85 -11.62
N PHE A 657 -19.62 22.05 -11.26
CA PHE A 657 -20.26 23.30 -11.70
C PHE A 657 -19.93 23.66 -13.15
N HIS A 658 -19.79 22.65 -14.02
CA HIS A 658 -19.38 22.87 -15.40
C HIS A 658 -20.53 23.37 -16.31
N GLY A 659 -20.18 24.21 -17.28
CA GLY A 659 -21.10 24.69 -18.32
C GLY A 659 -20.92 23.95 -19.64
N SER A 660 -21.97 23.91 -20.46
CA SER A 660 -21.90 23.29 -21.80
C SER A 660 -21.44 24.24 -22.91
N THR A 661 -21.61 25.55 -22.72
CA THR A 661 -21.35 26.57 -23.75
C THR A 661 -20.21 27.50 -23.43
N LYS A 662 -19.75 27.47 -22.17
CA LYS A 662 -18.69 28.33 -21.66
C LYS A 662 -17.75 27.52 -20.75
N ALA A 663 -16.43 27.69 -20.93
CA ALA A 663 -15.46 27.11 -20.03
C ALA A 663 -15.47 27.87 -18.69
N VAL A 664 -15.91 27.21 -17.63
CA VAL A 664 -16.06 27.81 -16.30
C VAL A 664 -15.30 27.01 -15.25
N HIS A 665 -15.09 27.62 -14.07
CA HIS A 665 -14.57 26.88 -12.93
C HIS A 665 -15.60 25.90 -12.41
N HIS A 666 -15.22 24.62 -12.26
CA HIS A 666 -16.15 23.57 -11.80
C HIS A 666 -16.20 23.41 -10.28
N THR A 667 -15.30 24.08 -9.54
CA THR A 667 -15.16 23.95 -8.10
C THR A 667 -14.70 25.27 -7.45
N ALA A 668 -15.31 26.38 -7.88
CA ALA A 668 -14.98 27.73 -7.42
C ALA A 668 -15.42 27.99 -5.98
N LEU A 669 -14.58 28.69 -5.18
CA LEU A 669 -14.98 29.12 -3.84
C LEU A 669 -16.00 30.25 -3.90
N TYR A 670 -15.81 31.26 -4.79
CA TYR A 670 -16.71 32.39 -4.97
C TYR A 670 -17.16 32.51 -6.43
N SER A 671 -18.36 33.05 -6.62
CA SER A 671 -18.87 33.35 -7.95
C SER A 671 -18.15 34.53 -8.59
N SER A 672 -17.87 34.37 -9.90
CA SER A 672 -17.28 35.42 -10.76
C SER A 672 -17.85 35.33 -12.18
N SER A 673 -17.29 36.17 -13.10
CA SER A 673 -17.58 36.01 -14.54
C SER A 673 -17.15 34.66 -15.12
N ASN A 674 -16.28 33.93 -14.43
CA ASN A 674 -15.74 32.62 -14.86
C ASN A 674 -16.41 31.44 -14.17
N THR A 675 -17.56 31.60 -13.52
CA THR A 675 -18.39 30.57 -12.91
C THR A 675 -19.75 30.49 -13.57
N SER A 676 -20.46 29.37 -13.40
CA SER A 676 -21.90 29.29 -13.66
C SER A 676 -22.67 30.07 -12.60
N SER A 677 -23.80 30.65 -12.96
CA SER A 677 -24.60 31.48 -12.05
C SER A 677 -25.05 30.72 -10.79
N GLY A 678 -24.71 31.22 -9.63
CA GLY A 678 -25.08 30.62 -8.33
C GLY A 678 -24.32 29.31 -8.03
N CYS A 679 -23.26 28.99 -8.78
CA CYS A 679 -22.49 27.78 -8.65
C CYS A 679 -21.10 28.08 -8.09
N SER A 680 -21.04 28.21 -6.77
CA SER A 680 -19.80 28.33 -6.00
C SER A 680 -20.00 27.70 -4.61
N VAL A 681 -18.93 27.44 -3.90
CA VAL A 681 -18.99 26.99 -2.49
C VAL A 681 -19.81 28.01 -1.66
N ALA A 682 -19.47 29.28 -1.75
CA ALA A 682 -20.13 30.33 -0.96
C ALA A 682 -21.63 30.45 -1.28
N ASP A 683 -22.03 30.34 -2.56
CA ASP A 683 -23.46 30.36 -2.93
C ASP A 683 -24.17 29.12 -2.39
N THR A 684 -23.55 27.95 -2.46
CA THR A 684 -24.10 26.70 -1.93
C THR A 684 -24.35 26.82 -0.42
N ILE A 685 -23.35 27.25 0.34
CA ILE A 685 -23.47 27.44 1.80
C ILE A 685 -24.61 28.42 2.11
N ARG A 686 -24.66 29.57 1.41
CA ARG A 686 -25.71 30.56 1.59
C ARG A 686 -27.11 29.94 1.37
N VAL A 687 -27.30 29.18 0.27
CA VAL A 687 -28.59 28.60 -0.08
C VAL A 687 -29.04 27.55 0.92
N TYR A 688 -28.12 26.66 1.38
CA TYR A 688 -28.46 25.66 2.39
C TYR A 688 -28.80 26.29 3.75
N LYS A 689 -28.07 27.31 4.16
CA LYS A 689 -28.39 28.10 5.38
C LYS A 689 -29.77 28.80 5.27
N GLU A 690 -30.08 29.41 4.15
CA GLU A 690 -31.40 30.03 3.91
C GLU A 690 -32.55 28.99 3.98
N ARG A 691 -32.28 27.70 3.77
CA ARG A 691 -33.23 26.59 3.88
C ARG A 691 -33.18 25.85 5.22
N GLY A 692 -32.45 26.36 6.21
CA GLY A 692 -32.48 25.88 7.58
C GLY A 692 -31.33 24.96 8.01
N ALA A 693 -30.28 24.79 7.19
CA ALA A 693 -29.09 24.09 7.63
C ALA A 693 -28.22 24.94 8.57
N SER A 694 -27.73 24.38 9.66
CA SER A 694 -26.74 24.98 10.52
C SER A 694 -25.33 24.81 9.98
N THR A 695 -24.43 25.76 10.26
CA THR A 695 -23.05 25.71 9.73
C THR A 695 -22.28 24.51 10.22
N GLU A 696 -22.47 24.08 11.46
CA GLU A 696 -21.87 22.92 12.10
C GLU A 696 -22.28 21.57 11.50
N LYS A 697 -23.21 21.54 10.53
CA LYS A 697 -23.60 20.34 9.77
C LYS A 697 -23.07 20.34 8.34
N LEU A 698 -22.65 21.49 7.82
CA LEU A 698 -22.28 21.67 6.42
C LEU A 698 -20.81 21.35 6.18
N VAL A 699 -20.54 20.34 5.36
CA VAL A 699 -19.21 19.91 4.97
C VAL A 699 -18.94 20.34 3.53
N VAL A 700 -17.83 21.06 3.30
CA VAL A 700 -17.45 21.59 1.97
C VAL A 700 -16.80 20.50 1.14
N GLY A 701 -17.26 20.30 -0.10
CA GLY A 701 -16.68 19.38 -1.07
C GLY A 701 -15.56 20.02 -1.89
N VAL A 702 -14.47 19.27 -2.08
CA VAL A 702 -13.38 19.59 -2.99
C VAL A 702 -13.14 18.43 -3.95
N ALA A 703 -12.57 18.72 -5.14
CA ALA A 703 -12.41 17.74 -6.19
C ALA A 703 -10.94 17.35 -6.37
N PHE A 704 -10.64 16.05 -6.28
CA PHE A 704 -9.31 15.52 -6.62
C PHE A 704 -9.17 15.23 -8.12
N TYR A 705 -9.98 15.88 -8.92
CA TYR A 705 -10.05 15.77 -10.38
C TYR A 705 -10.35 17.12 -11.02
N GLY A 706 -10.23 17.16 -12.35
CA GLY A 706 -10.61 18.32 -13.14
C GLY A 706 -11.67 18.01 -14.18
N ARG A 707 -12.28 19.09 -14.69
CA ARG A 707 -13.19 19.05 -15.84
C ARG A 707 -12.53 19.72 -17.04
N VAL A 708 -12.54 19.00 -18.17
CA VAL A 708 -11.89 19.39 -19.41
C VAL A 708 -12.92 19.98 -20.36
N TYR A 709 -12.55 21.09 -20.99
CA TYR A 709 -13.28 21.72 -22.08
C TYR A 709 -12.43 21.70 -23.35
N THR A 710 -13.03 21.30 -24.46
CA THR A 710 -12.42 21.42 -25.80
C THR A 710 -13.04 22.64 -26.49
N LEU A 711 -12.20 23.53 -27.01
CA LEU A 711 -12.61 24.73 -27.73
C LEU A 711 -12.58 24.49 -29.23
N GLY A 712 -13.53 25.08 -29.98
CA GLY A 712 -13.63 24.98 -31.44
C GLY A 712 -12.59 25.82 -32.19
N GLY A 713 -11.50 26.21 -31.53
CA GLY A 713 -10.40 27.00 -32.03
C GLY A 713 -9.68 27.70 -30.88
N ALA A 714 -8.88 28.71 -31.15
CA ALA A 714 -8.23 29.48 -30.09
C ALA A 714 -9.23 29.99 -29.04
N ALA A 715 -8.79 30.07 -27.81
CA ALA A 715 -9.61 30.56 -26.70
C ALA A 715 -10.09 32.00 -26.99
N THR A 716 -11.34 32.32 -26.59
CA THR A 716 -11.89 33.67 -26.71
C THR A 716 -11.44 34.60 -25.59
N THR A 717 -10.68 34.07 -24.63
CA THR A 717 -9.99 34.77 -23.55
C THR A 717 -8.52 34.35 -23.53
N ASP A 718 -7.63 35.21 -23.11
CA ASP A 718 -6.18 34.96 -23.02
C ASP A 718 -5.82 33.92 -21.94
N LYS A 719 -6.75 33.58 -21.03
CA LYS A 719 -6.59 32.57 -19.96
C LYS A 719 -7.31 31.24 -20.24
N GLY A 720 -8.04 31.13 -21.33
CA GLY A 720 -8.84 29.97 -21.71
C GLY A 720 -10.17 29.91 -20.94
N VAL A 721 -10.13 29.96 -19.60
CA VAL A 721 -11.36 30.02 -18.79
C VAL A 721 -12.18 31.28 -19.13
N GLY A 722 -13.50 31.15 -19.17
CA GLY A 722 -14.40 32.20 -19.66
C GLY A 722 -14.66 32.13 -21.17
N SER A 723 -13.96 31.27 -21.93
CA SER A 723 -14.16 31.13 -23.39
C SER A 723 -15.54 30.55 -23.70
N THR A 724 -16.17 31.11 -24.76
CA THR A 724 -17.55 30.81 -25.18
C THR A 724 -17.64 29.93 -26.43
N ASN A 725 -16.51 29.52 -26.99
CA ASN A 725 -16.44 28.64 -28.16
C ASN A 725 -16.23 27.18 -27.80
N VAL A 726 -16.83 26.71 -26.68
CA VAL A 726 -16.78 25.31 -26.22
C VAL A 726 -17.53 24.41 -27.21
N ILE A 727 -16.90 23.30 -27.64
CA ILE A 727 -17.49 22.27 -28.50
C ILE A 727 -17.69 20.96 -27.76
N GLU A 728 -16.92 20.72 -26.66
CA GLU A 728 -17.07 19.57 -25.77
C GLU A 728 -16.75 20.03 -24.35
N SER A 729 -17.53 19.57 -23.37
CA SER A 729 -17.37 19.99 -21.98
C SER A 729 -17.59 18.82 -20.99
N GLY A 730 -16.98 18.95 -19.80
CA GLY A 730 -17.27 18.06 -18.68
C GLY A 730 -16.50 16.74 -18.69
N LYS A 731 -15.57 16.52 -19.64
CA LYS A 731 -14.74 15.32 -19.62
C LYS A 731 -13.87 15.29 -18.34
N HIS A 732 -13.87 14.15 -17.69
CA HIS A 732 -13.15 13.90 -16.45
C HIS A 732 -11.63 13.73 -16.69
N ILE A 733 -10.81 14.24 -15.77
CA ILE A 733 -9.36 14.02 -15.72
C ILE A 733 -8.92 13.99 -14.25
N THR A 734 -8.20 12.94 -13.83
CA THR A 734 -7.71 12.82 -12.45
C THR A 734 -6.66 13.90 -12.15
N TYR A 735 -6.50 14.30 -10.88
CA TYR A 735 -5.43 15.23 -10.51
C TYR A 735 -4.04 14.65 -10.83
N THR A 736 -3.84 13.37 -10.59
CA THR A 736 -2.62 12.63 -11.00
C THR A 736 -2.30 12.84 -12.47
N ASP A 737 -3.30 12.73 -13.35
CA ASP A 737 -3.12 12.93 -14.80
C ASP A 737 -2.86 14.40 -15.15
N ILE A 738 -3.44 15.34 -14.41
CA ILE A 738 -3.13 16.77 -14.58
C ILE A 738 -1.64 17.00 -14.27
N ILE A 739 -1.15 16.51 -13.14
CA ILE A 739 0.26 16.64 -12.77
C ILE A 739 1.16 15.98 -13.82
N LYS A 740 0.85 14.75 -14.22
CA LYS A 740 1.66 14.01 -15.19
C LYS A 740 1.72 14.69 -16.58
N LYS A 741 0.57 15.13 -17.09
CA LYS A 741 0.46 15.65 -18.47
C LYS A 741 0.84 17.13 -18.61
N TYR A 742 0.58 17.95 -17.58
CA TYR A 742 0.72 19.40 -17.70
C TYR A 742 1.87 19.97 -16.87
N TYR A 743 2.19 19.38 -15.73
CA TYR A 743 3.27 19.87 -14.87
C TYR A 743 4.59 19.11 -15.08
N ASN A 744 4.54 17.82 -15.40
CA ASN A 744 5.74 17.00 -15.56
C ASN A 744 6.18 16.85 -17.03
N ASP A 745 5.28 17.00 -18.02
CA ASP A 745 5.67 17.00 -19.43
C ASP A 745 6.35 18.34 -19.80
N PRO A 746 7.64 18.34 -20.11
CA PRO A 746 8.39 19.59 -20.35
C PRO A 746 7.88 20.37 -21.58
N VAL A 747 7.32 19.69 -22.59
CA VAL A 747 6.78 20.33 -23.80
C VAL A 747 5.47 21.05 -23.48
N VAL A 748 4.58 20.38 -22.76
CA VAL A 748 3.27 20.93 -22.38
C VAL A 748 3.44 22.01 -21.32
N LYS A 749 4.27 21.77 -20.30
CA LYS A 749 4.56 22.72 -19.22
C LYS A 749 5.05 24.08 -19.76
N ASN A 750 5.91 24.08 -20.77
CA ASN A 750 6.46 25.31 -21.34
C ASN A 750 5.48 26.10 -22.22
N ARG A 751 4.37 25.50 -22.66
CA ARG A 751 3.37 26.15 -23.54
C ARG A 751 2.03 26.39 -22.87
N MET A 752 1.71 25.64 -21.80
CA MET A 752 0.45 25.81 -21.07
C MET A 752 0.40 27.15 -20.37
N ILE A 753 -0.81 27.69 -20.24
CA ILE A 753 -1.08 28.90 -19.49
C ILE A 753 -1.82 28.47 -18.21
N TYR A 754 -1.13 28.53 -17.07
CA TYR A 754 -1.76 28.41 -15.75
C TYR A 754 -2.35 29.76 -15.35
N TYR A 755 -3.56 29.73 -14.82
CA TYR A 755 -4.24 30.92 -14.32
C TYR A 755 -4.97 30.63 -13.01
N TYR A 756 -4.65 31.37 -11.97
CA TYR A 756 -5.41 31.38 -10.73
C TYR A 756 -6.36 32.59 -10.72
N ASP A 757 -7.66 32.33 -10.76
CA ASP A 757 -8.69 33.35 -10.65
C ASP A 757 -8.85 33.76 -9.19
N THR A 758 -8.21 34.87 -8.80
CA THR A 758 -8.25 35.38 -7.42
C THR A 758 -9.66 35.77 -6.95
N LYS A 759 -10.61 36.05 -7.87
CA LYS A 759 -12.01 36.35 -7.53
C LYS A 759 -12.77 35.07 -7.20
N SER A 760 -12.51 33.99 -7.91
CA SER A 760 -13.16 32.70 -7.69
C SER A 760 -12.38 31.79 -6.76
N CYS A 761 -11.14 32.15 -6.43
CA CYS A 761 -10.16 31.31 -5.73
C CYS A 761 -10.06 29.91 -6.37
N ALA A 762 -9.92 29.88 -7.71
CA ALA A 762 -9.93 28.65 -8.46
C ALA A 762 -8.89 28.66 -9.60
N PRO A 763 -8.12 27.57 -9.79
CA PRO A 763 -7.15 27.45 -10.87
C PRO A 763 -7.78 26.96 -12.17
N SER A 764 -7.10 27.28 -13.28
CA SER A 764 -7.31 26.64 -14.58
C SER A 764 -6.02 26.56 -15.37
N ILE A 765 -5.97 25.59 -16.30
CA ILE A 765 -4.91 25.46 -17.31
C ILE A 765 -5.54 25.63 -18.69
N TYR A 766 -4.87 26.40 -19.57
CA TYR A 766 -5.18 26.44 -20.98
C TYR A 766 -3.97 25.94 -21.78
N ASP A 767 -4.17 24.94 -22.63
CA ASP A 767 -3.18 24.48 -23.61
C ASP A 767 -3.56 24.99 -24.99
N PRO A 768 -2.85 26.02 -25.53
CA PRO A 768 -3.15 26.61 -26.81
C PRO A 768 -2.92 25.64 -27.99
N ALA A 769 -2.07 24.63 -27.84
CA ALA A 769 -1.77 23.71 -28.95
C ALA A 769 -2.90 22.71 -29.18
N THR A 770 -3.65 22.38 -28.13
CA THR A 770 -4.79 21.44 -28.17
C THR A 770 -6.14 22.15 -28.06
N ASN A 771 -6.16 23.46 -27.85
CA ASN A 771 -7.36 24.26 -27.53
C ASN A 771 -8.15 23.69 -26.32
N THR A 772 -7.42 23.22 -25.32
CA THR A 772 -7.99 22.54 -24.13
C THR A 772 -7.91 23.45 -22.92
N VAL A 773 -9.04 23.60 -22.22
CA VAL A 773 -9.10 24.27 -20.91
C VAL A 773 -9.44 23.24 -19.84
N ILE A 774 -8.74 23.26 -18.71
CA ILE A 774 -8.99 22.40 -17.56
C ILE A 774 -9.26 23.27 -16.35
N SER A 775 -10.36 23.02 -15.67
CA SER A 775 -10.67 23.57 -14.35
C SER A 775 -10.52 22.46 -13.33
N PHE A 776 -9.88 22.75 -12.16
CA PHE A 776 -9.54 21.75 -11.15
C PHE A 776 -9.32 22.44 -9.80
N ASP A 777 -9.06 21.70 -8.74
CA ASP A 777 -8.51 22.22 -7.47
C ASP A 777 -6.98 22.05 -7.45
N ASP A 778 -6.28 23.00 -6.84
CA ASP A 778 -4.85 22.97 -6.56
C ASP A 778 -4.58 23.33 -5.07
N PRO A 779 -3.33 23.26 -4.59
CA PRO A 779 -3.03 23.64 -3.20
C PRO A 779 -3.50 25.02 -2.79
N ASN A 780 -3.52 26.00 -3.69
CA ASN A 780 -3.97 27.36 -3.36
C ASN A 780 -5.50 27.43 -3.20
N SER A 781 -6.27 26.78 -4.08
CA SER A 781 -7.73 26.72 -3.96
C SER A 781 -8.16 25.88 -2.76
N ILE A 782 -7.42 24.80 -2.43
CA ILE A 782 -7.63 24.00 -1.22
C ILE A 782 -7.40 24.86 0.04
N ASP A 783 -6.28 25.57 0.13
CA ASP A 783 -5.99 26.46 1.26
C ASP A 783 -7.11 27.51 1.45
N ALA A 784 -7.56 28.15 0.37
CA ALA A 784 -8.67 29.10 0.40
C ALA A 784 -9.98 28.48 0.93
N LYS A 785 -10.29 27.23 0.54
CA LYS A 785 -11.46 26.49 1.02
C LYS A 785 -11.34 26.07 2.48
N CYS A 786 -10.15 25.63 2.91
CA CYS A 786 -9.88 25.34 4.34
C CYS A 786 -10.07 26.60 5.20
N GLN A 787 -9.50 27.75 4.78
CA GLN A 787 -9.71 29.02 5.46
C GLN A 787 -11.20 29.43 5.50
N TYR A 788 -11.94 29.16 4.42
CA TYR A 788 -13.39 29.39 4.38
C TYR A 788 -14.14 28.54 5.41
N VAL A 789 -13.79 27.24 5.55
CA VAL A 789 -14.36 26.35 6.58
C VAL A 789 -14.16 26.92 7.98
N TRP A 790 -12.94 27.37 8.30
CA TRP A 790 -12.63 27.98 9.62
C TRP A 790 -13.33 29.32 9.84
N ASN A 791 -13.31 30.21 8.85
CA ASN A 791 -13.82 31.56 8.98
C ASN A 791 -15.35 31.60 9.11
N TYR A 792 -16.05 30.62 8.56
CA TYR A 792 -17.52 30.56 8.60
C TYR A 792 -18.05 29.47 9.54
N ASP A 793 -17.17 28.92 10.37
CA ASP A 793 -17.48 27.87 11.35
C ASP A 793 -18.28 26.71 10.76
N LEU A 794 -17.86 26.24 9.57
CA LEU A 794 -18.48 25.08 8.91
C LEU A 794 -18.02 23.78 9.57
N ALA A 795 -18.77 22.70 9.35
CA ALA A 795 -18.49 21.41 9.96
C ALA A 795 -17.12 20.84 9.61
N GLY A 796 -16.74 20.87 8.34
CA GLY A 796 -15.49 20.28 7.88
C GLY A 796 -15.34 20.32 6.37
N LEU A 797 -14.49 19.45 5.87
CA LEU A 797 -14.18 19.35 4.45
C LEU A 797 -14.28 17.89 4.00
N MET A 798 -14.82 17.66 2.82
CA MET A 798 -14.79 16.34 2.17
C MET A 798 -14.21 16.41 0.77
N TYR A 799 -13.68 15.30 0.26
CA TYR A 799 -13.19 15.24 -1.12
C TYR A 799 -13.64 13.98 -1.87
N TRP A 800 -13.89 14.17 -3.16
CA TRP A 800 -14.10 13.13 -4.16
C TRP A 800 -12.89 13.08 -5.10
N GLU A 801 -12.15 11.97 -5.30
CA GLU A 801 -12.09 10.79 -4.46
C GLU A 801 -10.60 10.39 -4.26
N ASN A 802 -10.32 9.57 -3.28
CA ASN A 802 -8.96 9.29 -2.79
C ASN A 802 -8.01 8.70 -3.85
N GLY A 803 -8.52 7.94 -4.82
CA GLY A 803 -7.71 7.30 -5.88
C GLY A 803 -7.28 8.26 -6.99
N GLU A 804 -7.80 9.50 -7.03
CA GLU A 804 -7.57 10.43 -8.14
C GLU A 804 -6.38 11.38 -7.95
N ASP A 805 -5.86 11.49 -6.71
CA ASP A 805 -4.57 12.14 -6.42
C ASP A 805 -3.59 11.14 -5.79
N THR A 806 -2.88 10.39 -6.60
CA THR A 806 -1.81 9.48 -6.15
C THR A 806 -0.50 10.21 -5.82
N THR A 807 -0.48 11.54 -5.91
CA THR A 807 0.69 12.38 -5.60
C THR A 807 0.66 12.92 -4.18
N ASP A 808 -0.45 12.80 -3.47
CA ASP A 808 -0.73 13.40 -2.15
C ASP A 808 -0.64 14.94 -2.12
N ILE A 809 -0.51 15.61 -3.25
CA ILE A 809 -0.33 17.07 -3.29
C ILE A 809 -1.54 17.79 -2.69
N LEU A 810 -2.75 17.42 -3.12
CA LEU A 810 -3.97 18.03 -2.61
C LEU A 810 -4.24 17.60 -1.16
N LEU A 811 -3.98 16.35 -0.82
CA LEU A 811 -4.18 15.85 0.53
C LEU A 811 -3.24 16.52 1.54
N LYS A 812 -1.98 16.75 1.18
CA LYS A 812 -1.02 17.54 1.98
C LYS A 812 -1.49 18.97 2.18
N ALA A 813 -2.12 19.57 1.16
CA ALA A 813 -2.71 20.91 1.30
C ALA A 813 -3.89 20.90 2.27
N ILE A 814 -4.76 19.89 2.23
CA ILE A 814 -5.85 19.71 3.21
C ILE A 814 -5.28 19.50 4.62
N ASN A 815 -4.29 18.63 4.79
CA ASN A 815 -3.65 18.40 6.09
C ASN A 815 -3.16 19.71 6.68
N LYS A 816 -2.39 20.48 5.92
CA LYS A 816 -1.87 21.78 6.34
C LYS A 816 -2.95 22.80 6.71
N GLY A 817 -4.08 22.78 6.00
CA GLY A 817 -5.14 23.78 6.18
C GLY A 817 -6.17 23.40 7.25
N MET A 818 -6.33 22.10 7.55
CA MET A 818 -7.37 21.60 8.45
C MET A 818 -6.82 21.07 9.78
N LYS A 819 -5.56 20.66 9.85
CA LYS A 819 -4.85 20.17 11.04
C LYS A 819 -3.80 21.17 11.50
#